data_eda0701792521417c95c782f644e2622
#
_entry.id   eda0701792521417c95c782f644e2622
#
_cell.length_a   1.000
_cell.length_b   1.000
_cell.length_c   1.000
_cell.angle_alpha   90.00
_cell.angle_beta   90.00
_cell.angle_gamma   90.00
#
_symmetry.space_group_name_H-M   'P 1'
#
loop_
_entity.id
_entity.type
_entity.pdbx_description
1 polymer ?
#
loop_
_entity_poly.entity_id
_entity_poly.type
_entity_poly.pdbx_seq_one_letter_code
_entity_poly.pdbx_strand_id
1 'polypeptide(L)'
;MHARLRPLAFIIAVVGLAAAAPMAQAPPTITAPQQFFGHEIGADYVLFNYTKFSEYVRRLDQESDRMIVQSIGKTAEGRDQLMAIITSPENHRHLQKYKDIARRLALAEGLTDDQARALAREGKAVVWIDGGLHATEVLGAAQLTETIYQLVSRTDDETLRFLRDAIILAVHANPDGMELVSDWYMRHDDRTKRSTGDIPRLYQKYIGHDNNRDFYMSAQPESTNINRQLYLEWFPQIVYNHHQTGPTGTILFAPPFREPFNYNYHPLIVTGLDVVGAAMHNRFVAENKPGATMRRGANYSVWWNGGLRTTVYFHNMIGLLTETIGHPTPMEVAFVPDRQIMSADLPYPIQPQTWHFRQSVEYSVTANRAVLDVATRNREHFLFNIYKMGKDAIEKGSRDTWTVYPRHLQAVKDELARARADAGGGDARMTPGGFSRDTVPIAQYEALMRKPDWRDPRGYVLPSDQPDFLTATKFVNALIKTGVAVHRATAPFSAGGRQYPAGSYVVRTAQAFRPHVLDMFEPQDHPNDFQYPGGPPIPPYDNAGWTLAYQMGVKFDRILDGFDGAFEKLSGVQAPAPGRVVDAPGAVGYVVSHHQNDAFTAVNRLVKAGEEVYFLGDRSYQSANGTGVIFIAAKASTGAVLRKAATDLGLTFTAVTARPAGAMYRLKAPRIGLWDRYGGSMPSGWVRWILEQYEFDFRLVYPRELNAGNLRSAFDVLLFPDGGIPDPNSREAQRAAAFGNRGPNPEDVPEPYRAWIGEVTTKETIPQLRRFAEDGGALVAFGGSARLGEILGLPIGDHLVEMQANGETRRLPSDKFYIPGSVLRVAVDNTSPIGFGFEREVDVMFDNSPVMHLPPSAARAGVRPVAWFDSKAPLRSGWAWGQHYLEGGVAAVEAPLGKGKVFLFGPEITFRSQPHGTFKFLFNSIYYGAAEMAAPGRETTARQ
;
A
#
# COMPACT_ATOMS: atom_id res chain seq x y z
N MET A 1 -56.90 -101.32 -29.58
CA MET A 1 -58.14 -100.68 -29.09
C MET A 1 -57.68 -99.46 -28.25
N HIS A 2 -58.21 -98.41 -28.49
CA HIS A 2 -57.87 -97.02 -28.19
C HIS A 2 -57.56 -96.76 -26.65
N ALA A 3 -56.45 -96.07 -26.49
CA ALA A 3 -56.16 -95.35 -25.25
C ALA A 3 -55.82 -93.91 -25.57
N ARG A 4 -56.60 -93.00 -25.10
CA ARG A 4 -56.42 -91.51 -25.25
C ARG A 4 -55.44 -90.95 -24.21
N LEU A 5 -54.41 -90.35 -24.69
CA LEU A 5 -53.48 -89.51 -23.88
C LEU A 5 -54.02 -88.10 -23.73
N ARG A 6 -54.15 -87.60 -22.52
CA ARG A 6 -54.37 -86.15 -22.19
C ARG A 6 -53.07 -85.53 -22.00
N PRO A 7 -52.81 -84.27 -22.52
CA PRO A 7 -51.61 -83.49 -22.21
C PRO A 7 -51.75 -82.69 -20.93
N LEU A 8 -50.77 -82.74 -20.04
CA LEU A 8 -50.54 -81.82 -18.86
C LEU A 8 -49.94 -80.40 -19.40
N ALA A 9 -50.70 -79.38 -19.20
CA ALA A 9 -50.15 -77.98 -19.45
C ALA A 9 -49.29 -77.54 -18.25
N PHE A 10 -47.99 -77.27 -18.49
CA PHE A 10 -47.12 -76.64 -17.54
C PHE A 10 -47.22 -75.07 -17.72
N ILE A 11 -47.72 -74.39 -16.72
CA ILE A 11 -47.72 -72.91 -16.65
C ILE A 11 -46.36 -72.50 -16.07
N ILE A 12 -45.48 -71.93 -16.94
CA ILE A 12 -44.23 -71.25 -16.48
C ILE A 12 -44.62 -69.81 -16.13
N ALA A 13 -44.63 -69.47 -14.86
CA ALA A 13 -44.73 -68.08 -14.37
C ALA A 13 -43.37 -67.34 -14.60
N VAL A 14 -43.28 -66.49 -15.62
CA VAL A 14 -42.15 -65.60 -15.79
C VAL A 14 -42.32 -64.42 -14.83
N VAL A 15 -41.56 -64.38 -13.70
CA VAL A 15 -41.44 -63.25 -12.83
C VAL A 15 -40.49 -62.26 -13.55
N GLY A 16 -41.03 -61.24 -14.18
CA GLY A 16 -40.26 -60.13 -14.74
C GLY A 16 -39.69 -59.24 -13.62
N LEU A 17 -38.36 -59.36 -13.29
CA LEU A 17 -37.66 -58.35 -12.57
C LEU A 17 -37.53 -57.12 -13.46
N ALA A 18 -38.39 -56.12 -13.30
CA ALA A 18 -38.16 -54.79 -13.82
C ALA A 18 -37.01 -54.16 -13.05
N ALA A 19 -35.78 -54.17 -13.61
CA ALA A 19 -34.69 -53.37 -13.13
C ALA A 19 -35.10 -51.91 -13.28
N ALA A 20 -35.46 -51.24 -12.18
CA ALA A 20 -35.60 -49.76 -12.17
C ALA A 20 -34.24 -49.16 -12.55
N ALA A 21 -34.10 -48.69 -13.79
CA ALA A 21 -32.99 -47.82 -14.14
C ALA A 21 -33.00 -46.62 -13.16
N PRO A 22 -31.87 -46.25 -12.60
CA PRO A 22 -31.82 -45.02 -11.80
C PRO A 22 -32.29 -43.90 -12.72
N MET A 23 -33.40 -43.22 -12.34
CA MET A 23 -33.80 -41.98 -12.99
C MET A 23 -32.62 -41.03 -12.77
N ALA A 24 -31.96 -40.63 -13.87
CA ALA A 24 -30.99 -39.58 -13.87
C ALA A 24 -31.70 -38.40 -13.24
N GLN A 25 -31.25 -37.99 -12.07
CA GLN A 25 -31.72 -36.76 -11.42
C GLN A 25 -31.49 -35.64 -12.42
N ALA A 26 -32.55 -34.91 -12.75
CA ALA A 26 -32.41 -33.69 -13.57
C ALA A 26 -31.29 -32.84 -12.93
N PRO A 27 -30.36 -32.28 -13.74
CA PRO A 27 -29.32 -31.44 -13.20
C PRO A 27 -29.94 -30.37 -12.32
N PRO A 28 -29.40 -30.10 -11.12
CA PRO A 28 -29.95 -29.11 -10.23
C PRO A 28 -30.08 -27.77 -10.95
N THR A 29 -31.26 -27.15 -10.83
CA THR A 29 -31.52 -25.85 -11.45
C THR A 29 -30.74 -24.79 -10.68
N ILE A 30 -29.76 -24.15 -11.34
CA ILE A 30 -28.96 -23.07 -10.74
C ILE A 30 -29.86 -21.84 -10.57
N THR A 31 -29.98 -21.35 -9.34
CA THR A 31 -30.83 -20.18 -9.02
C THR A 31 -30.30 -18.91 -9.71
N ALA A 32 -31.10 -18.33 -10.60
CA ALA A 32 -30.73 -17.08 -11.30
C ALA A 32 -30.71 -15.88 -10.32
N PRO A 33 -29.85 -14.86 -10.57
CA PRO A 33 -29.80 -13.66 -9.73
C PRO A 33 -31.18 -13.02 -9.54
N GLN A 34 -31.97 -12.88 -10.60
CA GLN A 34 -33.30 -12.28 -10.52
C GLN A 34 -34.23 -13.06 -9.57
N GLN A 35 -34.11 -14.38 -9.49
CA GLN A 35 -34.89 -15.20 -8.57
C GLN A 35 -34.47 -15.01 -7.12
N PHE A 36 -33.17 -14.78 -6.90
CA PHE A 36 -32.64 -14.63 -5.54
C PHE A 36 -32.77 -13.21 -5.02
N PHE A 37 -32.38 -12.21 -5.83
CA PHE A 37 -32.38 -10.79 -5.40
C PHE A 37 -33.70 -10.07 -5.67
N GLY A 38 -34.59 -10.63 -6.48
CA GLY A 38 -35.84 -10.00 -6.94
C GLY A 38 -35.67 -9.01 -8.11
N HIS A 39 -34.44 -8.84 -8.59
CA HIS A 39 -34.10 -7.96 -9.71
C HIS A 39 -32.90 -8.54 -10.48
N GLU A 40 -32.66 -8.10 -11.69
CA GLU A 40 -31.43 -8.44 -12.42
C GLU A 40 -30.21 -7.71 -11.83
N ILE A 41 -29.03 -8.29 -11.97
CA ILE A 41 -27.79 -7.62 -11.59
C ILE A 41 -27.55 -6.42 -12.51
N GLY A 42 -27.31 -5.26 -11.91
CA GLY A 42 -27.14 -4.01 -12.64
C GLY A 42 -28.46 -3.29 -12.94
N ALA A 43 -29.58 -3.68 -12.33
CA ALA A 43 -30.80 -2.89 -12.37
C ALA A 43 -30.56 -1.48 -11.82
N ASP A 44 -31.15 -0.47 -12.45
CA ASP A 44 -31.02 0.92 -12.04
C ASP A 44 -31.61 1.15 -10.65
N TYR A 45 -30.94 1.99 -9.87
CA TYR A 45 -31.35 2.39 -8.51
C TYR A 45 -31.38 1.26 -7.49
N VAL A 46 -30.74 0.13 -7.74
CA VAL A 46 -30.74 -1.01 -6.81
C VAL A 46 -29.33 -1.50 -6.57
N LEU A 47 -29.02 -1.74 -5.28
CA LEU A 47 -27.82 -2.40 -4.81
C LEU A 47 -28.20 -3.49 -3.82
N PHE A 48 -27.37 -4.52 -3.74
CA PHE A 48 -27.40 -5.54 -2.68
C PHE A 48 -26.11 -5.48 -1.88
N ASN A 49 -26.19 -5.78 -0.59
CA ASN A 49 -25.05 -5.73 0.32
C ASN A 49 -24.23 -7.04 0.32
N TYR A 50 -23.11 -7.04 1.06
CA TYR A 50 -22.25 -8.20 1.16
C TYR A 50 -22.93 -9.41 1.82
N THR A 51 -23.81 -9.20 2.78
CA THR A 51 -24.61 -10.26 3.41
C THR A 51 -25.38 -11.01 2.34
N LYS A 52 -26.10 -10.33 1.47
CA LYS A 52 -26.83 -10.93 0.34
C LYS A 52 -25.94 -11.56 -0.70
N PHE A 53 -24.82 -10.95 -1.02
CA PHE A 53 -23.80 -11.55 -1.90
C PHE A 53 -23.32 -12.88 -1.33
N SER A 54 -22.95 -12.92 -0.06
CA SER A 54 -22.42 -14.13 0.58
C SER A 54 -23.45 -15.27 0.66
N GLU A 55 -24.72 -14.94 0.96
CA GLU A 55 -25.84 -15.89 0.91
C GLU A 55 -25.99 -16.48 -0.49
N TYR A 56 -25.97 -15.64 -1.53
CA TYR A 56 -26.15 -16.08 -2.89
C TYR A 56 -24.99 -16.94 -3.39
N VAL A 57 -23.76 -16.54 -3.16
CA VAL A 57 -22.58 -17.29 -3.60
C VAL A 57 -22.53 -18.67 -2.90
N ARG A 58 -22.86 -18.73 -1.60
CA ARG A 58 -22.96 -20.02 -0.87
C ARG A 58 -24.10 -20.90 -1.38
N ARG A 59 -25.20 -20.30 -1.86
CA ARG A 59 -26.28 -21.03 -2.52
C ARG A 59 -25.83 -21.62 -3.85
N LEU A 60 -25.14 -20.85 -4.67
CA LEU A 60 -24.59 -21.36 -5.93
C LEU A 60 -23.58 -22.51 -5.71
N ASP A 61 -22.79 -22.44 -4.65
CA ASP A 61 -21.89 -23.52 -4.23
C ASP A 61 -22.63 -24.83 -3.94
N GLN A 62 -23.80 -24.74 -3.29
CA GLN A 62 -24.64 -25.91 -2.99
C GLN A 62 -25.35 -26.46 -4.24
N GLU A 63 -25.65 -25.62 -5.23
CA GLU A 63 -26.39 -25.97 -6.44
C GLU A 63 -25.49 -26.41 -7.61
N SER A 64 -24.18 -26.18 -7.54
CA SER A 64 -23.26 -26.41 -8.68
C SER A 64 -22.03 -27.20 -8.24
N ASP A 65 -21.70 -28.24 -9.01
CA ASP A 65 -20.45 -29.01 -8.87
C ASP A 65 -19.24 -28.32 -9.55
N ARG A 66 -19.42 -27.11 -10.10
CA ARG A 66 -18.38 -26.30 -10.78
C ARG A 66 -17.71 -25.29 -9.87
N MET A 67 -18.13 -25.18 -8.62
CA MET A 67 -17.67 -24.17 -7.71
C MET A 67 -17.46 -24.70 -6.30
N ILE A 68 -16.47 -24.14 -5.59
CA ILE A 68 -16.26 -24.32 -4.15
C ILE A 68 -16.04 -22.93 -3.56
N VAL A 69 -16.77 -22.60 -2.49
CA VAL A 69 -16.61 -21.33 -1.77
C VAL A 69 -15.85 -21.54 -0.47
N GLN A 70 -14.83 -20.73 -0.25
CA GLN A 70 -14.06 -20.73 0.99
C GLN A 70 -13.84 -19.33 1.54
N SER A 71 -13.72 -19.23 2.87
CA SER A 71 -13.22 -18.03 3.53
C SER A 71 -11.70 -17.98 3.41
N ILE A 72 -11.15 -16.88 2.89
CA ILE A 72 -9.71 -16.66 2.83
C ILE A 72 -9.18 -15.91 4.06
N GLY A 73 -10.05 -15.53 5.00
CA GLY A 73 -9.72 -14.86 6.25
C GLY A 73 -10.80 -13.89 6.69
N LYS A 74 -10.58 -13.25 7.83
CA LYS A 74 -11.46 -12.22 8.37
C LYS A 74 -11.04 -10.83 7.89
N THR A 75 -12.02 -9.95 7.73
CA THR A 75 -11.81 -8.52 7.48
C THR A 75 -11.56 -7.76 8.78
N ALA A 76 -11.23 -6.48 8.67
CA ALA A 76 -11.04 -5.59 9.83
C ALA A 76 -12.29 -5.43 10.72
N GLU A 77 -13.50 -5.66 10.20
CA GLU A 77 -14.76 -5.66 10.95
C GLU A 77 -15.24 -7.09 11.28
N GLY A 78 -14.45 -8.13 10.97
CA GLY A 78 -14.71 -9.53 11.36
C GLY A 78 -15.56 -10.34 10.39
N ARG A 79 -15.91 -9.83 9.20
CA ARG A 79 -16.62 -10.60 8.16
C ARG A 79 -15.71 -11.61 7.51
N ASP A 80 -16.28 -12.70 6.98
CA ASP A 80 -15.54 -13.64 6.12
C ASP A 80 -15.27 -12.98 4.77
N GLN A 81 -14.01 -12.96 4.34
CA GLN A 81 -13.64 -12.60 2.97
C GLN A 81 -13.72 -13.86 2.11
N LEU A 82 -14.67 -13.88 1.16
CA LEU A 82 -14.97 -15.07 0.37
C LEU A 82 -14.22 -15.11 -0.95
N MET A 83 -13.78 -16.31 -1.31
CA MET A 83 -13.25 -16.68 -2.61
C MET A 83 -14.04 -17.88 -3.16
N ALA A 84 -14.57 -17.73 -4.37
CA ALA A 84 -15.13 -18.83 -5.14
C ALA A 84 -14.08 -19.39 -6.10
N ILE A 85 -13.81 -20.68 -6.00
CA ILE A 85 -12.92 -21.43 -6.89
C ILE A 85 -13.82 -22.09 -7.93
N ILE A 86 -13.74 -21.64 -9.17
CA ILE A 86 -14.63 -22.07 -10.25
C ILE A 86 -13.83 -22.78 -11.33
N THR A 87 -14.21 -24.02 -11.63
CA THR A 87 -13.56 -24.86 -12.63
C THR A 87 -14.47 -26.07 -12.95
N SER A 88 -14.05 -26.99 -13.83
CA SER A 88 -14.83 -28.19 -14.10
C SER A 88 -14.84 -29.14 -12.88
N PRO A 89 -15.89 -29.97 -12.73
CA PRO A 89 -15.94 -31.01 -11.68
C PRO A 89 -14.73 -31.94 -11.72
N GLU A 90 -14.19 -32.22 -12.88
CA GLU A 90 -12.96 -32.98 -13.08
C GLU A 90 -11.76 -32.30 -12.41
N ASN A 91 -11.58 -30.99 -12.66
CA ASN A 91 -10.49 -30.21 -12.09
C ASN A 91 -10.63 -30.09 -10.57
N HIS A 92 -11.85 -29.99 -10.03
CA HIS A 92 -12.09 -29.94 -8.58
C HIS A 92 -11.55 -31.20 -7.86
N ARG A 93 -11.67 -32.38 -8.48
CA ARG A 93 -11.09 -33.61 -7.92
C ARG A 93 -9.56 -33.60 -7.86
N HIS A 94 -8.92 -32.71 -8.59
CA HIS A 94 -7.47 -32.63 -8.73
C HIS A 94 -6.88 -31.24 -8.35
N LEU A 95 -7.61 -30.42 -7.59
CA LEU A 95 -7.18 -29.06 -7.25
C LEU A 95 -5.78 -28.97 -6.65
N GLN A 96 -5.46 -29.86 -5.70
CA GLN A 96 -4.14 -29.85 -5.05
C GLN A 96 -3.01 -30.08 -6.06
N LYS A 97 -3.20 -30.98 -7.01
CA LYS A 97 -2.25 -31.23 -8.10
C LYS A 97 -1.99 -29.95 -8.92
N TYR A 98 -3.06 -29.23 -9.26
CA TYR A 98 -2.91 -27.99 -10.08
C TYR A 98 -2.30 -26.84 -9.26
N LYS A 99 -2.59 -26.73 -7.97
CA LYS A 99 -1.89 -25.82 -7.06
C LYS A 99 -0.38 -26.12 -7.01
N ASP A 100 -0.03 -27.39 -6.88
CA ASP A 100 1.37 -27.82 -6.84
C ASP A 100 2.09 -27.53 -8.17
N ILE A 101 1.43 -27.72 -9.31
CA ILE A 101 1.97 -27.36 -10.63
C ILE A 101 2.20 -25.85 -10.70
N ALA A 102 1.19 -25.04 -10.37
CA ALA A 102 1.29 -23.58 -10.39
C ALA A 102 2.43 -23.07 -9.51
N ARG A 103 2.53 -23.59 -8.26
CA ARG A 103 3.62 -23.26 -7.34
C ARG A 103 4.99 -23.64 -7.88
N ARG A 104 5.14 -24.84 -8.40
CA ARG A 104 6.43 -25.31 -8.95
C ARG A 104 6.87 -24.47 -10.14
N LEU A 105 5.97 -24.11 -11.03
CA LEU A 105 6.25 -23.26 -12.17
C LEU A 105 6.60 -21.83 -11.74
N ALA A 106 5.82 -21.24 -10.82
CA ALA A 106 6.05 -19.86 -10.37
C ALA A 106 7.38 -19.70 -9.61
N LEU A 107 7.72 -20.65 -8.76
CA LEU A 107 8.97 -20.61 -7.99
C LEU A 107 10.19 -21.09 -8.79
N ALA A 108 9.98 -21.86 -9.86
CA ALA A 108 11.01 -22.35 -10.80
C ALA A 108 12.19 -23.11 -10.16
N GLU A 109 12.09 -23.50 -8.88
CA GLU A 109 13.18 -24.12 -8.12
C GLU A 109 13.45 -25.54 -8.61
N GLY A 110 14.67 -25.81 -9.05
CA GLY A 110 15.14 -27.14 -9.43
C GLY A 110 14.47 -27.75 -10.67
N LEU A 111 13.78 -26.98 -11.51
CA LEU A 111 13.15 -27.44 -12.73
C LEU A 111 14.03 -27.23 -13.96
N THR A 112 14.11 -28.24 -14.85
CA THR A 112 14.59 -28.06 -16.22
C THR A 112 13.48 -27.50 -17.11
N ASP A 113 13.84 -26.93 -18.27
CA ASP A 113 12.87 -26.42 -19.24
C ASP A 113 11.91 -27.52 -19.73
N ASP A 114 12.40 -28.75 -19.95
CA ASP A 114 11.54 -29.85 -20.39
C ASP A 114 10.55 -30.27 -19.29
N GLN A 115 10.98 -30.31 -18.04
CA GLN A 115 10.08 -30.56 -16.91
C GLN A 115 9.03 -29.47 -16.78
N ALA A 116 9.43 -28.19 -16.92
CA ALA A 116 8.50 -27.07 -16.88
C ALA A 116 7.49 -27.11 -18.04
N ARG A 117 7.92 -27.46 -19.27
CA ARG A 117 7.02 -27.67 -20.40
C ARG A 117 6.04 -28.81 -20.16
N ALA A 118 6.48 -29.90 -19.57
CA ALA A 118 5.60 -31.02 -19.22
C ALA A 118 4.53 -30.57 -18.20
N LEU A 119 4.94 -29.86 -17.15
CA LEU A 119 4.02 -29.30 -16.16
C LEU A 119 3.06 -28.27 -16.77
N ALA A 120 3.51 -27.42 -17.69
CA ALA A 120 2.67 -26.45 -18.38
C ALA A 120 1.58 -27.11 -19.25
N ARG A 121 1.91 -28.22 -19.95
CA ARG A 121 0.93 -28.99 -20.69
C ARG A 121 -0.13 -29.63 -19.79
N GLU A 122 0.26 -30.12 -18.62
CA GLU A 122 -0.61 -30.77 -17.66
C GLU A 122 -1.42 -29.76 -16.82
N GLY A 123 -0.86 -28.61 -16.50
CA GLY A 123 -1.43 -27.59 -15.63
C GLY A 123 -2.68 -26.92 -16.17
N LYS A 124 -3.33 -26.15 -15.33
CA LYS A 124 -4.46 -25.28 -15.67
C LYS A 124 -4.05 -23.83 -15.50
N ALA A 125 -4.53 -22.93 -16.35
CA ALA A 125 -4.33 -21.52 -16.14
C ALA A 125 -5.06 -21.08 -14.87
N VAL A 126 -4.36 -20.44 -13.94
CA VAL A 126 -4.97 -19.84 -12.75
C VAL A 126 -5.23 -18.37 -13.06
N VAL A 127 -6.50 -17.97 -13.01
CA VAL A 127 -6.94 -16.61 -13.31
C VAL A 127 -7.68 -16.05 -12.10
N TRP A 128 -7.19 -14.96 -11.57
CA TRP A 128 -7.82 -14.20 -10.51
C TRP A 128 -8.72 -13.12 -11.10
N ILE A 129 -9.97 -13.06 -10.65
CA ILE A 129 -10.91 -11.99 -10.99
C ILE A 129 -11.50 -11.48 -9.69
N ASP A 130 -11.29 -10.21 -9.38
CA ASP A 130 -11.87 -9.62 -8.18
C ASP A 130 -12.96 -8.60 -8.46
N GLY A 131 -13.61 -8.19 -7.41
CA GLY A 131 -14.56 -7.09 -7.41
C GLY A 131 -14.72 -6.47 -6.03
N GLY A 132 -15.16 -5.22 -6.00
CA GLY A 132 -15.52 -4.52 -4.78
C GLY A 132 -14.34 -4.09 -3.91
N LEU A 133 -13.12 -3.92 -4.46
CA LEU A 133 -11.97 -3.42 -3.71
C LEU A 133 -12.25 -2.02 -3.18
N HIS A 134 -12.56 -1.07 -4.06
CA HIS A 134 -13.11 0.22 -3.67
C HIS A 134 -14.62 0.12 -3.60
N ALA A 135 -15.18 0.16 -2.41
CA ALA A 135 -16.59 -0.18 -2.21
C ALA A 135 -17.58 0.82 -2.84
N THR A 136 -17.18 2.08 -3.04
CA THR A 136 -17.98 3.08 -3.77
C THR A 136 -18.01 2.82 -5.28
N GLU A 137 -17.11 1.97 -5.77
CA GLU A 137 -17.07 1.46 -7.14
C GLU A 137 -17.93 0.20 -7.25
N VAL A 138 -19.23 0.37 -7.08
CA VAL A 138 -20.23 -0.71 -6.87
C VAL A 138 -20.35 -1.69 -8.04
N LEU A 139 -19.87 -1.32 -9.22
CA LEU A 139 -19.81 -2.18 -10.39
C LEU A 139 -18.96 -3.44 -10.13
N GLY A 140 -17.89 -3.31 -9.35
CA GLY A 140 -17.00 -4.43 -9.06
C GLY A 140 -17.72 -5.63 -8.42
N ALA A 141 -18.59 -5.38 -7.44
CA ALA A 141 -19.40 -6.43 -6.82
C ALA A 141 -20.50 -6.98 -7.77
N ALA A 142 -21.13 -6.10 -8.55
CA ALA A 142 -22.18 -6.49 -9.47
C ALA A 142 -21.66 -7.39 -10.60
N GLN A 143 -20.54 -7.00 -11.27
CA GLN A 143 -19.95 -7.81 -12.33
C GLN A 143 -19.42 -9.16 -11.82
N LEU A 144 -18.86 -9.19 -10.58
CA LEU A 144 -18.36 -10.42 -9.98
C LEU A 144 -19.50 -11.42 -9.76
N THR A 145 -20.63 -10.96 -9.22
CA THR A 145 -21.83 -11.77 -8.99
C THR A 145 -22.38 -12.34 -10.31
N GLU A 146 -22.53 -11.50 -11.33
CA GLU A 146 -22.99 -11.93 -12.66
C GLU A 146 -22.02 -12.94 -13.31
N THR A 147 -20.71 -12.68 -13.20
CA THR A 147 -19.67 -13.56 -13.75
C THR A 147 -19.70 -14.94 -13.08
N ILE A 148 -19.78 -15.01 -11.74
CA ILE A 148 -19.89 -16.28 -11.00
C ILE A 148 -21.11 -17.06 -11.49
N TYR A 149 -22.29 -16.42 -11.52
CA TYR A 149 -23.51 -17.07 -12.00
C TYR A 149 -23.36 -17.62 -13.42
N GLN A 150 -22.86 -16.83 -14.37
CA GLN A 150 -22.69 -17.28 -15.75
C GLN A 150 -21.71 -18.45 -15.87
N LEU A 151 -20.63 -18.47 -15.12
CA LEU A 151 -19.66 -19.56 -15.15
C LEU A 151 -20.22 -20.89 -14.62
N VAL A 152 -21.09 -20.83 -13.60
CA VAL A 152 -21.66 -22.06 -13.03
C VAL A 152 -22.91 -22.55 -13.74
N SER A 153 -23.64 -21.68 -14.45
CA SER A 153 -24.92 -22.02 -15.07
C SER A 153 -24.85 -22.29 -16.58
N ARG A 154 -23.95 -21.60 -17.31
CA ARG A 154 -23.89 -21.71 -18.80
C ARG A 154 -23.23 -23.00 -19.26
N THR A 155 -23.71 -23.50 -20.44
CA THR A 155 -23.25 -24.77 -21.05
C THR A 155 -22.76 -24.60 -22.48
N ASP A 156 -22.55 -23.35 -22.95
CA ASP A 156 -21.92 -23.09 -24.23
C ASP A 156 -20.45 -23.56 -24.27
N ASP A 157 -19.97 -23.87 -25.47
CA ASP A 157 -18.62 -24.41 -25.68
C ASP A 157 -17.50 -23.52 -25.12
N GLU A 158 -17.70 -22.21 -25.19
CA GLU A 158 -16.71 -21.25 -24.66
C GLU A 158 -16.62 -21.35 -23.13
N THR A 159 -17.76 -21.36 -22.43
CA THR A 159 -17.79 -21.50 -20.96
C THR A 159 -17.24 -22.85 -20.52
N LEU A 160 -17.61 -23.94 -21.22
CA LEU A 160 -17.09 -25.27 -20.91
C LEU A 160 -15.58 -25.37 -21.14
N ARG A 161 -15.03 -24.68 -22.14
CA ARG A 161 -13.57 -24.58 -22.34
C ARG A 161 -12.91 -23.84 -21.18
N PHE A 162 -13.47 -22.69 -20.72
CA PHE A 162 -12.94 -21.96 -19.59
C PHE A 162 -12.83 -22.86 -18.36
N LEU A 163 -13.89 -23.59 -18.03
CA LEU A 163 -13.93 -24.50 -16.88
C LEU A 163 -12.96 -25.68 -17.02
N ARG A 164 -12.78 -26.21 -18.24
CA ARG A 164 -11.86 -27.33 -18.50
C ARG A 164 -10.38 -26.92 -18.37
N ASP A 165 -10.02 -25.73 -18.86
CA ASP A 165 -8.64 -25.33 -19.09
C ASP A 165 -8.12 -24.28 -18.08
N ALA A 166 -9.00 -23.74 -17.21
CA ALA A 166 -8.63 -22.79 -16.16
C ALA A 166 -9.18 -23.16 -14.79
N ILE A 167 -8.55 -22.62 -13.76
CA ILE A 167 -9.05 -22.46 -12.40
C ILE A 167 -9.25 -20.97 -12.18
N ILE A 168 -10.50 -20.57 -11.97
CA ILE A 168 -10.90 -19.16 -11.85
C ILE A 168 -11.11 -18.88 -10.36
N LEU A 169 -10.38 -17.91 -9.83
CA LEU A 169 -10.48 -17.44 -8.45
C LEU A 169 -11.28 -16.13 -8.44
N ALA A 170 -12.56 -16.24 -8.11
CA ALA A 170 -13.47 -15.09 -8.04
C ALA A 170 -13.53 -14.58 -6.59
N VAL A 171 -13.04 -13.35 -6.34
CA VAL A 171 -12.82 -12.85 -4.97
C VAL A 171 -13.51 -11.51 -4.74
N HIS A 172 -14.26 -11.42 -3.63
CA HIS A 172 -14.74 -10.13 -3.15
C HIS A 172 -13.67 -9.49 -2.23
N ALA A 173 -13.11 -8.35 -2.68
CA ALA A 173 -11.91 -7.79 -2.06
C ALA A 173 -12.18 -7.00 -0.76
N ASN A 174 -13.37 -6.36 -0.62
CA ASN A 174 -13.70 -5.52 0.54
C ASN A 174 -15.15 -5.75 1.02
N PRO A 175 -15.39 -6.82 1.78
CA PRO A 175 -16.72 -7.14 2.34
C PRO A 175 -17.34 -6.02 3.18
N ASP A 176 -16.56 -5.42 4.07
CA ASP A 176 -17.01 -4.38 5.00
C ASP A 176 -17.50 -3.14 4.26
N GLY A 177 -16.76 -2.76 3.23
CA GLY A 177 -17.12 -1.61 2.41
C GLY A 177 -18.38 -1.85 1.59
N MET A 178 -18.54 -3.03 0.99
CA MET A 178 -19.76 -3.36 0.24
C MET A 178 -21.00 -3.31 1.13
N GLU A 179 -20.93 -3.86 2.35
CA GLU A 179 -22.03 -3.78 3.31
C GLU A 179 -22.39 -2.32 3.60
N LEU A 180 -21.41 -1.51 3.98
CA LEU A 180 -21.64 -0.09 4.31
C LEU A 180 -22.21 0.71 3.15
N VAL A 181 -21.60 0.63 1.96
CA VAL A 181 -21.97 1.48 0.82
C VAL A 181 -23.33 1.08 0.25
N SER A 182 -23.60 -0.23 0.16
CA SER A 182 -24.89 -0.70 -0.36
C SER A 182 -26.05 -0.36 0.59
N ASP A 183 -25.88 -0.59 1.90
CA ASP A 183 -26.90 -0.21 2.88
C ASP A 183 -27.11 1.30 2.93
N TRP A 184 -26.02 2.08 2.80
CA TRP A 184 -26.11 3.54 2.73
C TRP A 184 -26.88 4.01 1.50
N TYR A 185 -26.63 3.42 0.34
CA TYR A 185 -27.34 3.73 -0.89
C TYR A 185 -28.83 3.39 -0.78
N MET A 186 -29.16 2.22 -0.25
CA MET A 186 -30.52 1.70 -0.16
C MET A 186 -31.33 2.27 1.01
N ARG A 187 -30.75 3.12 1.89
CA ARG A 187 -31.44 3.66 3.08
C ARG A 187 -32.63 4.56 2.78
N HIS A 188 -32.70 5.10 1.56
CA HIS A 188 -33.79 5.95 1.12
C HIS A 188 -34.76 5.20 0.20
N ASP A 189 -36.07 5.27 0.52
CA ASP A 189 -37.10 4.77 -0.37
C ASP A 189 -37.19 5.60 -1.65
N ASP A 190 -37.03 6.92 -1.52
CA ASP A 190 -36.93 7.85 -2.64
C ASP A 190 -35.63 7.64 -3.43
N ARG A 191 -35.80 7.12 -4.65
CA ARG A 191 -34.67 6.81 -5.55
C ARG A 191 -33.80 8.02 -5.90
N THR A 192 -34.37 9.23 -5.90
CA THR A 192 -33.66 10.47 -6.23
C THR A 192 -32.67 10.90 -5.14
N LYS A 193 -32.85 10.41 -3.92
CA LYS A 193 -31.97 10.64 -2.78
C LYS A 193 -30.87 9.60 -2.61
N ARG A 194 -30.90 8.53 -3.42
CA ARG A 194 -29.88 7.47 -3.32
C ARG A 194 -28.55 7.91 -3.89
N SER A 195 -27.50 7.79 -3.08
CA SER A 195 -26.12 8.15 -3.45
C SER A 195 -25.12 7.15 -2.83
N THR A 196 -24.10 6.77 -3.58
CA THR A 196 -22.93 6.03 -3.07
C THR A 196 -21.88 6.97 -2.44
N GLY A 197 -22.05 8.27 -2.61
CA GLY A 197 -21.26 9.32 -1.94
C GLY A 197 -21.77 9.63 -0.55
N ASP A 198 -21.11 10.56 0.11
CA ASP A 198 -21.48 11.08 1.43
C ASP A 198 -21.66 10.00 2.52
N ILE A 199 -20.98 8.86 2.37
CA ILE A 199 -20.92 7.85 3.43
C ILE A 199 -20.26 8.42 4.67
N PRO A 200 -20.69 8.03 5.88
CA PRO A 200 -20.29 8.75 7.10
C PRO A 200 -18.85 8.48 7.53
N ARG A 201 -18.25 7.40 7.07
CA ARG A 201 -16.90 6.96 7.42
C ARG A 201 -16.20 6.28 6.25
N LEU A 202 -14.90 6.03 6.38
CA LEU A 202 -14.14 5.25 5.41
C LEU A 202 -14.76 3.86 5.21
N TYR A 203 -14.88 3.42 3.97
CA TYR A 203 -15.49 2.13 3.63
C TYR A 203 -14.60 0.91 3.93
N GLN A 204 -13.27 1.07 4.00
CA GLN A 204 -12.42 0.15 4.75
C GLN A 204 -12.11 0.82 6.09
N LYS A 205 -12.22 0.08 7.18
CA LYS A 205 -12.26 0.58 8.57
C LYS A 205 -11.24 1.68 8.91
N TYR A 206 -10.01 1.56 8.40
CA TYR A 206 -8.92 2.49 8.69
C TYR A 206 -8.51 3.32 7.47
N ILE A 207 -8.43 2.71 6.30
CA ILE A 207 -7.66 3.25 5.18
C ILE A 207 -8.49 3.60 3.94
N GLY A 208 -9.79 3.30 3.93
CA GLY A 208 -10.69 3.68 2.85
C GLY A 208 -10.18 3.27 1.48
N HIS A 209 -9.97 4.25 0.59
CA HIS A 209 -9.48 4.04 -0.77
C HIS A 209 -8.03 3.52 -0.83
N ASP A 210 -7.25 3.74 0.22
CA ASP A 210 -5.89 3.22 0.32
C ASP A 210 -5.82 1.70 0.55
N ASN A 211 -6.96 0.99 0.59
CA ASN A 211 -6.97 -0.46 0.57
C ASN A 211 -6.34 -1.03 -0.72
N ASN A 212 -6.25 -0.24 -1.80
CA ASN A 212 -5.46 -0.52 -3.00
C ASN A 212 -4.06 0.16 -2.96
N ARG A 213 -3.50 0.34 -1.77
CA ARG A 213 -2.15 0.90 -1.54
C ARG A 213 -1.32 0.06 -0.57
N ASP A 214 -1.89 -1.04 -0.06
CA ASP A 214 -1.35 -1.83 1.04
C ASP A 214 -0.74 -3.19 0.60
N PHE A 215 -0.61 -3.45 -0.71
CA PHE A 215 -0.28 -4.79 -1.20
C PHE A 215 1.20 -5.19 -1.04
N TYR A 216 2.16 -4.28 -0.86
CA TYR A 216 3.52 -4.67 -0.49
C TYR A 216 3.79 -4.60 1.02
N MET A 217 3.10 -3.71 1.75
CA MET A 217 3.22 -3.62 3.21
C MET A 217 2.37 -4.66 3.93
N SER A 218 1.17 -4.96 3.41
CA SER A 218 0.22 -5.92 4.01
C SER A 218 -0.09 -5.61 5.48
N ALA A 219 -0.40 -4.35 5.77
CA ALA A 219 -0.75 -3.89 7.11
C ALA A 219 -2.17 -4.30 7.49
N GLN A 220 -3.09 -4.36 6.51
CA GLN A 220 -4.49 -4.69 6.74
C GLN A 220 -4.78 -6.18 6.54
N PRO A 221 -5.82 -6.71 7.22
CA PRO A 221 -6.16 -8.13 7.09
C PRO A 221 -6.60 -8.50 5.67
N GLU A 222 -7.36 -7.64 4.97
CA GLU A 222 -7.88 -7.93 3.62
C GLU A 222 -6.75 -8.10 2.61
N SER A 223 -5.78 -7.19 2.57
CA SER A 223 -4.60 -7.30 1.70
C SER A 223 -3.72 -8.48 2.07
N THR A 224 -3.55 -8.77 3.37
CA THR A 224 -2.82 -9.95 3.86
C THR A 224 -3.49 -11.24 3.41
N ASN A 225 -4.82 -11.34 3.48
CA ASN A 225 -5.59 -12.50 3.03
C ASN A 225 -5.41 -12.73 1.52
N ILE A 226 -5.51 -11.66 0.72
CA ILE A 226 -5.36 -11.70 -0.74
C ILE A 226 -3.92 -12.11 -1.10
N ASN A 227 -2.89 -11.46 -0.51
CA ASN A 227 -1.48 -11.76 -0.78
C ASN A 227 -1.14 -13.23 -0.48
N ARG A 228 -1.71 -13.80 0.58
CA ARG A 228 -1.55 -15.23 0.87
C ARG A 228 -2.06 -16.09 -0.29
N GLN A 229 -3.22 -15.76 -0.87
CA GLN A 229 -3.75 -16.51 -2.00
C GLN A 229 -2.87 -16.34 -3.25
N LEU A 230 -2.44 -15.11 -3.53
CA LEU A 230 -1.65 -14.80 -4.74
C LEU A 230 -0.24 -15.39 -4.70
N TYR A 231 0.48 -15.25 -3.58
CA TYR A 231 1.94 -15.49 -3.54
C TYR A 231 2.36 -16.73 -2.75
N LEU A 232 1.45 -17.37 -2.00
CA LEU A 232 1.77 -18.55 -1.19
C LEU A 232 0.91 -19.75 -1.58
N GLU A 233 -0.30 -19.54 -2.14
CA GLU A 233 -1.25 -20.60 -2.39
C GLU A 233 -1.46 -20.92 -3.87
N TRP A 234 -1.77 -19.94 -4.72
CA TRP A 234 -2.28 -20.19 -6.08
C TRP A 234 -1.37 -19.75 -7.23
N PHE A 235 -0.58 -18.72 -7.07
CA PHE A 235 0.37 -18.22 -8.08
C PHE A 235 -0.29 -17.99 -9.45
N PRO A 236 -1.33 -17.16 -9.55
CA PRO A 236 -2.06 -16.96 -10.79
C PRO A 236 -1.17 -16.40 -11.89
N GLN A 237 -1.45 -16.78 -13.14
CA GLN A 237 -0.75 -16.21 -14.31
C GLN A 237 -1.30 -14.85 -14.67
N ILE A 238 -2.62 -14.63 -14.42
CA ILE A 238 -3.30 -13.37 -14.66
C ILE A 238 -4.09 -12.96 -13.42
N VAL A 239 -3.92 -11.69 -13.02
CA VAL A 239 -4.68 -11.05 -11.92
C VAL A 239 -5.46 -9.88 -12.49
N TYR A 240 -6.78 -9.98 -12.48
CA TYR A 240 -7.67 -8.98 -13.04
C TYR A 240 -8.42 -8.24 -11.93
N ASN A 241 -8.09 -6.96 -11.76
CA ASN A 241 -8.64 -6.07 -10.76
C ASN A 241 -9.66 -5.10 -11.40
N HIS A 242 -10.90 -5.11 -10.92
CA HIS A 242 -11.98 -4.28 -11.44
C HIS A 242 -12.13 -2.97 -10.69
N HIS A 243 -12.14 -1.84 -11.42
CA HIS A 243 -12.38 -0.49 -10.92
C HIS A 243 -13.49 0.23 -11.69
N GLN A 244 -13.93 1.36 -11.16
CA GLN A 244 -15.05 2.13 -11.69
C GLN A 244 -14.77 3.63 -11.70
N THR A 245 -14.03 4.08 -12.72
CA THR A 245 -13.96 5.49 -13.15
C THR A 245 -13.61 5.50 -14.63
N GLY A 246 -14.43 5.64 -15.56
CA GLY A 246 -14.05 5.72 -16.98
C GLY A 246 -13.49 7.10 -17.32
N PRO A 247 -12.53 7.21 -18.25
CA PRO A 247 -12.16 8.50 -18.80
C PRO A 247 -13.36 9.15 -19.50
N THR A 248 -13.58 10.44 -19.27
CA THR A 248 -14.73 11.18 -19.81
C THR A 248 -14.90 10.97 -21.32
N GLY A 249 -16.10 10.65 -21.79
CA GLY A 249 -16.39 10.37 -23.21
C GLY A 249 -15.95 8.98 -23.68
N THR A 250 -15.68 8.06 -22.76
CA THR A 250 -15.44 6.64 -23.02
C THR A 250 -16.24 5.79 -22.05
N ILE A 251 -16.27 4.47 -22.26
CA ILE A 251 -16.94 3.53 -21.36
C ILE A 251 -15.96 2.90 -20.38
N LEU A 252 -14.82 2.48 -20.88
CA LEU A 252 -13.80 1.87 -20.02
C LEU A 252 -12.39 2.13 -20.54
N PHE A 253 -11.45 2.09 -19.61
CA PHE A 253 -10.04 1.91 -19.88
C PHE A 253 -9.68 0.43 -19.65
N ALA A 254 -8.87 -0.13 -20.55
CA ALA A 254 -8.23 -1.45 -20.43
C ALA A 254 -6.77 -1.36 -20.90
N PRO A 255 -5.87 -2.30 -20.49
CA PRO A 255 -4.51 -2.31 -21.02
C PRO A 255 -4.50 -2.35 -22.57
N PRO A 256 -3.40 -1.97 -23.21
CA PRO A 256 -2.08 -1.59 -22.69
C PRO A 256 -2.04 -0.26 -21.94
N PHE A 257 -1.08 -0.18 -21.00
CA PHE A 257 -0.84 1.02 -20.19
C PHE A 257 0.14 1.98 -20.87
N ARG A 258 0.18 3.24 -20.36
CA ARG A 258 1.22 4.22 -20.74
C ARG A 258 2.53 3.99 -19.99
N GLU A 259 3.60 4.56 -20.49
CA GLU A 259 4.89 4.72 -19.78
C GLU A 259 4.71 5.56 -18.47
N PRO A 260 5.62 5.44 -17.47
CA PRO A 260 6.78 4.56 -17.49
C PRO A 260 6.49 3.16 -16.97
N PHE A 261 7.30 2.18 -17.42
CA PHE A 261 7.38 0.86 -16.83
C PHE A 261 8.52 0.80 -15.81
N ASN A 262 8.39 -0.04 -14.78
CA ASN A 262 9.47 -0.25 -13.82
C ASN A 262 10.57 -1.14 -14.41
N TYR A 263 11.83 -0.77 -14.22
CA TYR A 263 12.99 -1.44 -14.83
C TYR A 263 13.31 -2.81 -14.23
N ASN A 264 12.69 -3.16 -13.10
CA ASN A 264 12.83 -4.47 -12.47
C ASN A 264 11.95 -5.54 -13.11
N TYR A 265 10.96 -5.18 -13.94
CA TYR A 265 10.07 -6.15 -14.57
C TYR A 265 10.82 -7.03 -15.57
N HIS A 266 10.37 -8.27 -15.65
CA HIS A 266 10.75 -9.10 -16.78
C HIS A 266 10.01 -8.61 -18.04
N PRO A 267 10.68 -8.57 -19.24
CA PRO A 267 10.03 -8.11 -20.48
C PRO A 267 8.72 -8.83 -20.83
N LEU A 268 8.57 -10.10 -20.45
CA LEU A 268 7.32 -10.86 -20.65
C LEU A 268 6.12 -10.30 -19.87
N ILE A 269 6.32 -9.45 -18.85
CA ILE A 269 5.22 -8.73 -18.20
C ILE A 269 4.64 -7.69 -19.16
N VAL A 270 5.50 -6.88 -19.77
CA VAL A 270 5.10 -5.81 -20.71
C VAL A 270 4.37 -6.40 -21.90
N THR A 271 5.00 -7.39 -22.57
CA THR A 271 4.41 -8.04 -23.75
C THR A 271 3.16 -8.88 -23.42
N GLY A 272 3.10 -9.46 -22.22
CA GLY A 272 1.92 -10.16 -21.72
C GLY A 272 0.74 -9.23 -21.49
N LEU A 273 0.95 -8.03 -20.97
CA LEU A 273 -0.06 -6.98 -20.87
C LEU A 273 -0.60 -6.57 -22.25
N ASP A 274 0.28 -6.44 -23.25
CA ASP A 274 -0.13 -6.12 -24.61
C ASP A 274 -1.01 -7.23 -25.21
N VAL A 275 -0.62 -8.49 -25.03
CA VAL A 275 -1.41 -9.65 -25.53
C VAL A 275 -2.80 -9.69 -24.92
N VAL A 276 -2.91 -9.58 -23.60
CA VAL A 276 -4.21 -9.62 -22.91
C VAL A 276 -5.05 -8.39 -23.26
N GLY A 277 -4.45 -7.20 -23.25
CA GLY A 277 -5.13 -5.95 -23.58
C GLY A 277 -5.65 -5.93 -25.01
N ALA A 278 -4.85 -6.34 -25.99
CA ALA A 278 -5.27 -6.43 -27.38
C ALA A 278 -6.44 -7.41 -27.57
N ALA A 279 -6.44 -8.56 -26.87
CA ALA A 279 -7.54 -9.52 -26.89
C ALA A 279 -8.83 -8.90 -26.32
N MET A 280 -8.74 -8.13 -25.24
CA MET A 280 -9.89 -7.41 -24.67
C MET A 280 -10.49 -6.42 -25.66
N HIS A 281 -9.68 -5.54 -26.25
CA HIS A 281 -10.14 -4.55 -27.24
C HIS A 281 -10.71 -5.22 -28.50
N ASN A 282 -10.09 -6.28 -28.99
CA ASN A 282 -10.59 -7.04 -30.12
C ASN A 282 -11.99 -7.61 -29.83
N ARG A 283 -12.20 -8.16 -28.63
CA ARG A 283 -13.51 -8.71 -28.26
C ARG A 283 -14.58 -7.63 -28.13
N PHE A 284 -14.27 -6.47 -27.53
CA PHE A 284 -15.22 -5.36 -27.48
C PHE A 284 -15.68 -4.92 -28.86
N VAL A 285 -14.74 -4.78 -29.80
CA VAL A 285 -15.07 -4.42 -31.18
C VAL A 285 -15.91 -5.52 -31.84
N ALA A 286 -15.55 -6.79 -31.69
CA ALA A 286 -16.27 -7.93 -32.27
C ALA A 286 -17.71 -8.09 -31.73
N GLU A 287 -17.94 -7.71 -30.47
CA GLU A 287 -19.26 -7.70 -29.82
C GLU A 287 -20.02 -6.37 -30.00
N ASN A 288 -19.54 -5.46 -30.86
CA ASN A 288 -20.14 -4.13 -31.10
C ASN A 288 -20.25 -3.29 -29.81
N LYS A 289 -19.22 -3.32 -28.95
CA LYS A 289 -19.12 -2.56 -27.70
C LYS A 289 -18.11 -1.43 -27.82
N PRO A 290 -18.54 -0.22 -28.29
CA PRO A 290 -17.67 0.94 -28.48
C PRO A 290 -17.22 1.55 -27.13
N GLY A 291 -16.23 2.44 -27.16
CA GLY A 291 -15.83 3.28 -26.03
C GLY A 291 -14.74 2.68 -25.15
N ALA A 292 -14.08 1.59 -25.56
CA ALA A 292 -12.91 1.08 -24.83
C ALA A 292 -11.64 1.83 -25.24
N THR A 293 -10.96 2.45 -24.25
CA THR A 293 -9.71 3.20 -24.46
C THR A 293 -8.51 2.54 -23.78
N MET A 294 -7.29 2.91 -24.20
CA MET A 294 -6.03 2.34 -23.73
C MET A 294 -4.90 3.37 -23.70
N ARG A 295 -3.72 2.98 -23.24
CA ARG A 295 -2.48 3.77 -23.27
C ARG A 295 -2.67 5.19 -22.69
N ARG A 296 -2.46 6.24 -23.51
CA ARG A 296 -2.58 7.65 -23.10
C ARG A 296 -4.02 8.15 -23.03
N GLY A 297 -5.00 7.31 -23.36
CA GLY A 297 -6.41 7.62 -23.12
C GLY A 297 -6.78 7.77 -21.65
N ALA A 298 -5.89 7.37 -20.74
CA ALA A 298 -5.99 7.60 -19.29
C ALA A 298 -4.61 7.74 -18.64
N ASN A 299 -4.57 8.14 -17.36
CA ASN A 299 -3.34 8.42 -16.63
C ASN A 299 -2.68 7.21 -15.97
N TYR A 300 -3.19 6.00 -16.17
CA TYR A 300 -2.70 4.80 -15.50
C TYR A 300 -1.37 4.35 -16.10
N SER A 301 -0.33 4.28 -15.24
CA SER A 301 0.98 3.69 -15.58
C SER A 301 1.19 2.39 -14.79
N VAL A 302 2.32 1.75 -15.01
CA VAL A 302 2.70 0.50 -14.35
C VAL A 302 4.02 0.63 -13.58
N TRP A 303 4.35 1.83 -13.16
CA TRP A 303 5.59 2.14 -12.44
C TRP A 303 5.57 1.67 -11.00
N TRP A 304 4.52 2.03 -10.26
CA TRP A 304 4.47 1.93 -8.82
C TRP A 304 4.08 0.52 -8.34
N ASN A 305 4.72 0.06 -7.27
CA ASN A 305 4.35 -1.15 -6.53
C ASN A 305 3.40 -0.79 -5.37
N GLY A 306 2.44 -1.63 -5.03
CA GLY A 306 1.57 -1.42 -3.86
C GLY A 306 0.08 -1.49 -4.13
N GLY A 307 -0.35 -1.40 -5.39
CA GLY A 307 -1.71 -1.74 -5.82
C GLY A 307 -1.84 -3.23 -6.11
N LEU A 308 -3.04 -3.77 -5.98
CA LEU A 308 -3.32 -5.19 -6.24
C LEU A 308 -2.78 -5.65 -7.61
N ARG A 309 -3.08 -4.89 -8.67
CA ARG A 309 -2.61 -5.22 -10.02
C ARG A 309 -1.12 -4.99 -10.26
N THR A 310 -0.48 -4.10 -9.49
CA THR A 310 0.92 -3.69 -9.76
C THR A 310 1.93 -4.49 -8.98
N THR A 311 1.62 -4.88 -7.75
CA THR A 311 2.50 -5.73 -6.96
C THR A 311 2.76 -7.08 -7.63
N VAL A 312 1.79 -7.60 -8.37
CA VAL A 312 1.89 -8.88 -9.08
C VAL A 312 2.92 -8.88 -10.22
N TYR A 313 3.23 -7.72 -10.82
CA TYR A 313 4.28 -7.62 -11.84
C TYR A 313 5.66 -8.00 -11.28
N PHE A 314 5.93 -7.58 -10.05
CA PHE A 314 7.16 -7.91 -9.33
C PHE A 314 7.22 -9.37 -8.88
N HIS A 315 6.09 -10.11 -9.03
CA HIS A 315 5.96 -11.53 -8.74
C HIS A 315 5.76 -12.37 -10.01
N ASN A 316 6.16 -11.85 -11.17
CA ASN A 316 6.10 -12.54 -12.47
C ASN A 316 4.67 -12.90 -12.93
N MET A 317 3.66 -12.13 -12.54
CA MET A 317 2.25 -12.32 -12.90
C MET A 317 1.77 -11.13 -13.72
N ILE A 318 0.82 -11.37 -14.62
CA ILE A 318 0.22 -10.31 -15.45
C ILE A 318 -0.94 -9.70 -14.70
N GLY A 319 -0.74 -8.48 -14.19
CA GLY A 319 -1.77 -7.70 -13.49
C GLY A 319 -2.46 -6.71 -14.42
N LEU A 320 -3.77 -6.71 -14.46
CA LEU A 320 -4.51 -5.73 -15.25
C LEU A 320 -5.64 -5.10 -14.44
N LEU A 321 -6.05 -3.91 -14.83
CA LEU A 321 -7.29 -3.30 -14.38
C LEU A 321 -8.15 -2.95 -15.57
N THR A 322 -9.45 -2.81 -15.31
CA THR A 322 -10.33 -1.96 -16.09
C THR A 322 -10.89 -0.86 -15.18
N GLU A 323 -11.02 0.32 -15.76
CA GLU A 323 -11.73 1.45 -15.15
C GLU A 323 -12.98 1.69 -15.99
N THR A 324 -14.11 1.25 -15.50
CA THR A 324 -15.36 1.26 -16.25
C THR A 324 -16.30 2.31 -15.68
N ILE A 325 -16.99 3.09 -16.54
CA ILE A 325 -18.07 3.96 -16.08
C ILE A 325 -19.23 3.12 -15.54
N GLY A 326 -20.07 3.71 -14.74
CA GLY A 326 -21.32 3.10 -14.30
C GLY A 326 -21.72 3.56 -12.91
N HIS A 327 -22.99 3.67 -12.72
CA HIS A 327 -23.59 4.00 -11.44
C HIS A 327 -24.99 3.38 -11.38
N PRO A 328 -25.46 2.96 -10.22
CA PRO A 328 -26.85 2.49 -10.11
C PRO A 328 -27.88 3.55 -10.50
N THR A 329 -27.54 4.84 -10.40
CA THR A 329 -28.32 5.92 -11.01
C THR A 329 -27.85 6.11 -12.45
N PRO A 330 -28.73 6.04 -13.46
CA PRO A 330 -28.38 6.27 -14.86
C PRO A 330 -27.61 7.56 -15.06
N MET A 331 -26.63 7.54 -15.95
CA MET A 331 -25.73 8.65 -16.22
C MET A 331 -25.61 8.92 -17.73
N GLU A 332 -25.10 10.09 -18.10
CA GLU A 332 -24.84 10.43 -19.50
C GLU A 332 -23.39 10.14 -19.88
N VAL A 333 -23.18 9.46 -21.01
CA VAL A 333 -21.87 9.43 -21.68
C VAL A 333 -21.61 10.80 -22.29
N ALA A 334 -20.64 11.52 -21.76
CA ALA A 334 -20.37 12.89 -22.17
C ALA A 334 -19.90 12.99 -23.63
N PHE A 335 -20.37 14.02 -24.34
CA PHE A 335 -19.82 14.38 -25.64
C PHE A 335 -18.45 15.04 -25.48
N VAL A 336 -17.41 14.36 -25.98
CA VAL A 336 -16.04 14.89 -26.06
C VAL A 336 -15.63 14.88 -27.53
N PRO A 337 -15.53 16.05 -28.20
CA PRO A 337 -15.28 16.13 -29.65
C PRO A 337 -14.05 15.33 -30.10
N ASP A 338 -12.92 15.48 -29.40
CA ASP A 338 -11.64 14.82 -29.73
C ASP A 338 -11.71 13.29 -29.61
N ARG A 339 -12.72 12.75 -28.91
CA ARG A 339 -12.95 11.31 -28.73
C ARG A 339 -13.98 10.72 -29.67
N GLN A 340 -14.42 11.47 -30.66
CA GLN A 340 -15.35 10.98 -31.68
C GLN A 340 -14.65 10.45 -32.94
N ILE A 341 -13.33 10.56 -33.01
CA ILE A 341 -12.51 10.07 -34.10
C ILE A 341 -11.70 8.85 -33.63
N MET A 342 -11.65 7.82 -34.44
CA MET A 342 -10.83 6.64 -34.19
C MET A 342 -9.37 7.03 -34.07
N SER A 343 -8.71 6.49 -33.00
CA SER A 343 -7.29 6.69 -32.76
C SER A 343 -6.65 5.39 -32.25
N ALA A 344 -5.32 5.36 -32.16
CA ALA A 344 -4.61 4.21 -31.57
C ALA A 344 -4.97 3.96 -30.09
N ASP A 345 -5.41 4.99 -29.38
CA ASP A 345 -5.81 4.90 -27.97
C ASP A 345 -7.32 4.67 -27.79
N LEU A 346 -8.13 4.89 -28.83
CA LEU A 346 -9.59 4.69 -28.85
C LEU A 346 -10.00 4.15 -30.22
N PRO A 347 -9.88 2.84 -30.48
CA PRO A 347 -10.14 2.26 -31.79
C PRO A 347 -11.61 2.31 -32.23
N TYR A 348 -12.55 2.31 -31.29
CA TYR A 348 -13.98 2.33 -31.57
C TYR A 348 -14.68 3.35 -30.66
N PRO A 349 -14.78 4.62 -31.11
CA PRO A 349 -15.46 5.69 -30.38
C PRO A 349 -16.92 5.39 -30.09
N ILE A 350 -17.45 5.93 -28.98
CA ILE A 350 -18.86 5.81 -28.62
C ILE A 350 -19.56 7.15 -28.79
N GLN A 351 -20.83 7.07 -29.22
CA GLN A 351 -21.71 8.22 -29.29
C GLN A 351 -22.26 8.58 -27.92
N PRO A 352 -22.48 9.88 -27.60
CA PRO A 352 -23.18 10.31 -26.40
C PRO A 352 -24.55 9.63 -26.29
N GLN A 353 -24.87 9.13 -25.09
CA GLN A 353 -26.12 8.46 -24.80
C GLN A 353 -26.36 8.35 -23.30
N THR A 354 -27.59 8.10 -22.91
CA THR A 354 -27.92 7.69 -21.55
C THR A 354 -27.34 6.29 -21.30
N TRP A 355 -26.66 6.13 -20.16
CA TRP A 355 -25.97 4.90 -19.80
C TRP A 355 -26.61 4.31 -18.55
N HIS A 356 -27.00 3.05 -18.63
CA HIS A 356 -27.62 2.29 -17.57
C HIS A 356 -26.62 1.35 -16.90
N PHE A 357 -26.81 1.06 -15.64
CA PHE A 357 -25.87 0.27 -14.83
C PHE A 357 -25.68 -1.15 -15.38
N ARG A 358 -26.73 -1.77 -15.92
CA ARG A 358 -26.66 -3.07 -16.58
C ARG A 358 -25.65 -3.10 -17.73
N GLN A 359 -25.55 -2.04 -18.52
CA GLN A 359 -24.59 -1.95 -19.62
C GLN A 359 -23.15 -2.04 -19.11
N SER A 360 -22.83 -1.41 -17.97
CA SER A 360 -21.51 -1.53 -17.34
C SER A 360 -21.21 -2.95 -16.90
N VAL A 361 -22.19 -3.66 -16.32
CA VAL A 361 -22.05 -5.08 -15.95
C VAL A 361 -21.75 -5.93 -17.19
N GLU A 362 -22.45 -5.72 -18.28
CA GLU A 362 -22.26 -6.45 -19.55
C GLU A 362 -20.88 -6.20 -20.18
N TYR A 363 -20.38 -4.95 -20.11
CA TYR A 363 -19.01 -4.65 -20.55
C TYR A 363 -17.96 -5.35 -19.69
N SER A 364 -18.14 -5.35 -18.38
CA SER A 364 -17.22 -6.04 -17.45
C SER A 364 -17.23 -7.55 -17.65
N VAL A 365 -18.42 -8.15 -17.88
CA VAL A 365 -18.53 -9.59 -18.22
C VAL A 365 -17.83 -9.89 -19.54
N THR A 366 -17.99 -9.05 -20.58
CA THR A 366 -17.24 -9.19 -21.84
C THR A 366 -15.73 -9.15 -21.60
N ALA A 367 -15.27 -8.23 -20.77
CA ALA A 367 -13.86 -8.14 -20.39
C ALA A 367 -13.37 -9.42 -19.71
N ASN A 368 -14.14 -9.96 -18.73
CA ASN A 368 -13.82 -11.21 -18.05
C ASN A 368 -13.73 -12.38 -19.03
N ARG A 369 -14.68 -12.48 -19.96
CA ARG A 369 -14.67 -13.52 -20.99
C ARG A 369 -13.49 -13.38 -21.94
N ALA A 370 -13.06 -12.15 -22.29
CA ALA A 370 -11.86 -11.91 -23.10
C ALA A 370 -10.59 -12.40 -22.39
N VAL A 371 -10.45 -12.08 -21.10
CA VAL A 371 -9.33 -12.55 -20.28
C VAL A 371 -9.31 -14.07 -20.17
N LEU A 372 -10.45 -14.71 -19.91
CA LEU A 372 -10.57 -16.16 -19.82
C LEU A 372 -10.33 -16.86 -21.16
N ASP A 373 -10.75 -16.25 -22.28
CA ASP A 373 -10.51 -16.78 -23.62
C ASP A 373 -9.01 -16.80 -23.93
N VAL A 374 -8.30 -15.69 -23.75
CA VAL A 374 -6.86 -15.62 -24.00
C VAL A 374 -6.08 -16.53 -23.06
N ALA A 375 -6.47 -16.58 -21.77
CA ALA A 375 -5.82 -17.43 -20.77
C ALA A 375 -5.96 -18.93 -21.13
N THR A 376 -7.13 -19.38 -21.53
CA THR A 376 -7.37 -20.80 -21.84
C THR A 376 -6.80 -21.22 -23.18
N ARG A 377 -6.89 -20.38 -24.23
CA ARG A 377 -6.25 -20.66 -25.53
C ARG A 377 -4.73 -20.70 -25.46
N ASN A 378 -4.13 -19.87 -24.62
CA ASN A 378 -2.68 -19.78 -24.47
C ASN A 378 -2.18 -20.35 -23.13
N ARG A 379 -2.91 -21.29 -22.54
CA ARG A 379 -2.65 -21.86 -21.22
C ARG A 379 -1.21 -22.31 -21.02
N GLU A 380 -0.69 -23.14 -21.92
CA GLU A 380 0.68 -23.64 -21.84
C GLU A 380 1.72 -22.52 -21.92
N HIS A 381 1.45 -21.50 -22.73
CA HIS A 381 2.31 -20.34 -22.88
C HIS A 381 2.40 -19.53 -21.58
N PHE A 382 1.26 -19.17 -20.96
CA PHE A 382 1.27 -18.43 -19.72
C PHE A 382 1.88 -19.23 -18.56
N LEU A 383 1.61 -20.52 -18.46
CA LEU A 383 2.19 -21.40 -17.47
C LEU A 383 3.71 -21.56 -17.65
N PHE A 384 4.19 -21.64 -18.89
CA PHE A 384 5.63 -21.70 -19.16
C PHE A 384 6.31 -20.34 -18.93
N ASN A 385 5.63 -19.23 -19.24
CA ASN A 385 6.19 -17.89 -19.08
C ASN A 385 6.42 -17.53 -17.61
N ILE A 386 5.51 -17.89 -16.69
CA ILE A 386 5.76 -17.63 -15.26
C ILE A 386 7.00 -18.38 -14.76
N TYR A 387 7.20 -19.62 -15.22
CA TYR A 387 8.42 -20.37 -14.97
C TYR A 387 9.66 -19.69 -15.57
N LYS A 388 9.59 -19.28 -16.84
CA LYS A 388 10.69 -18.60 -17.53
C LYS A 388 11.13 -17.35 -16.78
N MET A 389 10.18 -16.51 -16.38
CA MET A 389 10.45 -15.31 -15.60
C MET A 389 11.09 -15.61 -14.24
N GLY A 390 10.58 -16.62 -13.53
CA GLY A 390 11.15 -17.07 -12.25
C GLY A 390 12.57 -17.64 -12.40
N LYS A 391 12.78 -18.48 -13.42
CA LYS A 391 14.12 -19.04 -13.74
C LYS A 391 15.13 -17.93 -14.06
N ASP A 392 14.76 -16.99 -14.94
CA ASP A 392 15.64 -15.88 -15.31
C ASP A 392 15.97 -14.99 -14.10
N ALA A 393 15.02 -14.80 -13.19
CA ALA A 393 15.22 -14.07 -11.94
C ALA A 393 16.23 -14.79 -11.03
N ILE A 394 16.12 -16.11 -10.87
CA ILE A 394 17.07 -16.94 -10.11
C ILE A 394 18.45 -16.89 -10.72
N GLU A 395 18.56 -17.07 -12.04
CA GLU A 395 19.85 -17.02 -12.76
C GLU A 395 20.50 -15.65 -12.62
N LYS A 396 19.75 -14.55 -12.80
CA LYS A 396 20.27 -13.18 -12.60
C LYS A 396 20.76 -12.96 -11.18
N GLY A 397 20.06 -13.46 -10.17
CA GLY A 397 20.48 -13.37 -8.76
C GLY A 397 21.70 -14.25 -8.43
N SER A 398 22.03 -15.22 -9.28
CA SER A 398 23.14 -16.17 -9.06
C SER A 398 24.46 -15.75 -9.71
N ARG A 399 24.46 -14.71 -10.54
CA ARG A 399 25.65 -14.22 -11.27
C ARG A 399 25.69 -12.70 -11.31
N ASP A 400 26.80 -12.13 -11.75
CA ASP A 400 26.93 -10.69 -11.92
C ASP A 400 26.02 -10.20 -13.04
N THR A 401 25.18 -9.25 -12.70
CA THR A 401 24.25 -8.58 -13.61
C THR A 401 24.16 -7.08 -13.29
N TRP A 402 23.70 -6.31 -14.27
CA TRP A 402 23.54 -4.86 -14.17
C TRP A 402 22.17 -4.48 -14.71
N THR A 403 21.30 -4.05 -13.83
CA THR A 403 20.03 -3.44 -14.20
C THR A 403 20.29 -1.99 -14.60
N VAL A 404 19.82 -1.61 -15.80
CA VAL A 404 20.03 -0.27 -16.32
C VAL A 404 18.95 0.66 -15.79
N TYR A 405 19.35 1.75 -15.14
CA TYR A 405 18.46 2.78 -14.61
C TYR A 405 18.71 4.13 -15.31
N PRO A 406 17.75 5.06 -15.32
CA PRO A 406 17.89 6.40 -15.90
C PRO A 406 19.14 7.14 -15.42
N ARG A 407 19.47 7.06 -14.12
CA ARG A 407 20.69 7.68 -13.56
C ARG A 407 21.98 7.14 -14.18
N HIS A 408 22.01 5.86 -14.52
CA HIS A 408 23.18 5.25 -15.19
C HIS A 408 23.33 5.79 -16.62
N LEU A 409 22.21 5.88 -17.34
CA LEU A 409 22.22 6.45 -18.70
C LEU A 409 22.60 7.93 -18.67
N GLN A 410 22.11 8.69 -17.70
CA GLN A 410 22.48 10.11 -17.56
C GLN A 410 23.98 10.27 -17.26
N ALA A 411 24.52 9.46 -16.32
CA ALA A 411 25.95 9.49 -16.01
C ALA A 411 26.82 9.16 -17.22
N VAL A 412 26.40 8.18 -18.05
CA VAL A 412 27.10 7.88 -19.31
C VAL A 412 27.02 9.03 -20.31
N LYS A 413 25.84 9.65 -20.48
CA LYS A 413 25.69 10.82 -21.37
C LYS A 413 26.57 11.97 -20.92
N ASP A 414 26.63 12.26 -19.63
CA ASP A 414 27.47 13.31 -19.06
C ASP A 414 28.98 13.03 -19.25
N GLU A 415 29.40 11.77 -19.12
CA GLU A 415 30.77 11.34 -19.36
C GLU A 415 31.15 11.50 -20.84
N LEU A 416 30.27 11.08 -21.74
CA LEU A 416 30.46 11.25 -23.18
C LEU A 416 30.47 12.72 -23.61
N ALA A 417 29.64 13.55 -23.01
CA ALA A 417 29.62 14.99 -23.28
C ALA A 417 30.93 15.66 -22.84
N ARG A 418 31.46 15.30 -21.67
CA ARG A 418 32.76 15.78 -21.18
C ARG A 418 33.91 15.35 -22.10
N ALA A 419 33.97 14.06 -22.45
CA ALA A 419 35.00 13.55 -23.34
C ALA A 419 34.99 14.21 -24.73
N ARG A 420 33.82 14.59 -25.24
CA ARG A 420 33.68 15.37 -26.49
C ARG A 420 34.17 16.80 -26.34
N ALA A 421 33.86 17.45 -25.22
CA ALA A 421 34.33 18.80 -24.94
C ALA A 421 35.87 18.84 -24.83
N ASP A 422 36.47 17.89 -24.14
CA ASP A 422 37.93 17.76 -23.98
C ASP A 422 38.64 17.47 -25.30
N ALA A 423 37.99 16.77 -26.25
CA ALA A 423 38.52 16.45 -27.58
C ALA A 423 38.40 17.60 -28.59
N GLY A 424 38.05 18.82 -28.16
CA GLY A 424 38.00 20.02 -28.98
C GLY A 424 36.76 20.21 -29.84
N GLY A 425 35.62 19.70 -29.38
CA GLY A 425 34.27 20.05 -29.78
C GLY A 425 33.99 20.33 -31.23
N GLY A 426 34.21 19.40 -32.15
CA GLY A 426 33.72 19.49 -33.51
C GLY A 426 32.21 19.38 -33.59
N ASP A 427 31.56 20.38 -34.20
CA ASP A 427 30.12 20.44 -34.44
C ASP A 427 29.60 19.12 -35.05
N ALA A 428 28.80 18.40 -34.30
CA ALA A 428 28.33 17.08 -34.69
C ALA A 428 27.31 17.19 -35.83
N ARG A 429 27.80 17.10 -37.07
CA ARG A 429 26.97 17.05 -38.28
C ARG A 429 26.10 15.80 -38.27
N MET A 430 24.83 15.97 -38.61
CA MET A 430 23.88 14.85 -38.81
C MET A 430 24.42 13.84 -39.82
N THR A 431 24.51 12.59 -39.43
CA THR A 431 24.71 11.50 -40.40
C THR A 431 23.44 11.36 -41.25
N PRO A 432 23.57 11.25 -42.56
CA PRO A 432 22.44 10.96 -43.43
C PRO A 432 21.83 9.59 -43.04
N GLY A 433 20.57 9.57 -42.62
CA GLY A 433 19.87 8.34 -42.23
C GLY A 433 19.16 8.37 -40.89
N GLY A 434 19.18 9.49 -40.12
CA GLY A 434 18.36 9.65 -38.92
C GLY A 434 18.75 8.82 -37.71
N PHE A 435 19.95 8.24 -37.68
CA PHE A 435 20.43 7.49 -36.52
C PHE A 435 20.89 8.45 -35.41
N SER A 436 20.50 8.13 -34.17
CA SER A 436 20.87 8.92 -32.98
C SER A 436 22.36 9.18 -32.91
N ARG A 437 22.75 10.44 -32.61
CA ARG A 437 24.14 10.87 -32.45
C ARG A 437 24.82 10.32 -31.19
N ASP A 438 24.12 9.58 -30.36
CA ASP A 438 24.60 9.06 -29.07
C ASP A 438 25.09 7.60 -29.18
N THR A 439 25.60 7.22 -30.34
CA THR A 439 26.21 5.90 -30.52
C THR A 439 27.58 5.82 -29.84
N VAL A 440 27.79 4.74 -29.08
CA VAL A 440 29.06 4.43 -28.42
C VAL A 440 29.65 3.19 -29.04
N PRO A 441 30.97 3.15 -29.37
CA PRO A 441 31.62 1.94 -29.83
C PRO A 441 31.44 0.80 -28.82
N ILE A 442 31.14 -0.40 -29.31
CA ILE A 442 30.91 -1.57 -28.46
C ILE A 442 32.09 -1.88 -27.52
N ALA A 443 33.29 -1.56 -27.92
CA ALA A 443 34.52 -1.72 -27.11
C ALA A 443 34.50 -0.87 -25.82
N GLN A 444 33.71 0.20 -25.79
CA GLN A 444 33.56 1.04 -24.60
C GLN A 444 32.35 0.64 -23.71
N TYR A 445 31.50 -0.25 -24.18
CA TYR A 445 30.26 -0.64 -23.47
C TYR A 445 30.57 -1.17 -22.07
N GLU A 446 31.51 -2.05 -21.91
CA GLU A 446 31.88 -2.65 -20.62
C GLU A 446 32.30 -1.58 -19.60
N ALA A 447 33.17 -0.65 -20.03
CA ALA A 447 33.67 0.42 -19.16
C ALA A 447 32.57 1.43 -18.76
N LEU A 448 31.64 1.72 -19.65
CA LEU A 448 30.59 2.72 -19.42
C LEU A 448 29.41 2.14 -18.63
N MET A 449 28.97 0.92 -18.95
CA MET A 449 27.70 0.37 -18.46
C MET A 449 27.86 -0.69 -17.38
N ARG A 450 29.04 -1.34 -17.25
CA ARG A 450 29.29 -2.39 -16.28
C ARG A 450 30.23 -1.95 -15.16
N LYS A 451 30.01 -0.74 -14.64
CA LYS A 451 30.77 -0.25 -13.48
C LYS A 451 30.53 -1.17 -12.29
N PRO A 452 31.57 -1.51 -11.49
CA PRO A 452 31.43 -2.41 -10.33
C PRO A 452 30.33 -1.95 -9.35
N ASP A 453 30.25 -0.64 -9.08
CA ASP A 453 29.28 -0.05 -8.13
C ASP A 453 27.83 -0.13 -8.63
N TRP A 454 27.62 -0.33 -9.92
CA TRP A 454 26.30 -0.48 -10.53
C TRP A 454 25.83 -1.94 -10.59
N ARG A 455 26.67 -2.87 -10.16
CA ARG A 455 26.35 -4.30 -10.16
C ARG A 455 25.16 -4.57 -9.23
N ASP A 456 24.22 -5.38 -9.70
CA ASP A 456 23.09 -5.86 -8.92
C ASP A 456 23.58 -6.72 -7.74
N PRO A 457 22.93 -6.64 -6.56
CA PRO A 457 23.32 -7.43 -5.41
C PRO A 457 22.97 -8.92 -5.55
N ARG A 458 23.78 -9.77 -4.94
CA ARG A 458 23.50 -11.20 -4.74
C ARG A 458 22.57 -11.45 -3.56
N GLY A 459 22.49 -10.47 -2.66
CA GLY A 459 21.59 -10.51 -1.53
C GLY A 459 21.76 -9.32 -0.59
N TYR A 460 20.93 -9.34 0.45
CA TYR A 460 20.92 -8.34 1.51
C TYR A 460 21.05 -9.02 2.85
N VAL A 461 21.79 -8.39 3.76
CA VAL A 461 21.93 -8.83 5.14
C VAL A 461 21.40 -7.72 6.06
N LEU A 462 20.48 -8.08 6.94
CA LEU A 462 19.96 -7.21 7.99
C LEU A 462 20.61 -7.64 9.31
N PRO A 463 21.60 -6.90 9.83
CA PRO A 463 22.32 -7.28 11.05
C PRO A 463 21.40 -7.37 12.26
N SER A 464 21.56 -8.40 13.10
CA SER A 464 20.74 -8.55 14.31
C SER A 464 21.14 -7.60 15.44
N ASP A 465 22.30 -6.95 15.34
CA ASP A 465 22.82 -5.96 16.27
C ASP A 465 22.47 -4.50 15.89
N GLN A 466 21.59 -4.30 14.89
CA GLN A 466 21.14 -2.95 14.54
C GLN A 466 20.24 -2.33 15.62
N PRO A 467 20.20 -0.99 15.73
CA PRO A 467 19.52 -0.29 16.84
C PRO A 467 18.04 -0.65 17.02
N ASP A 468 17.29 -0.81 15.92
CA ASP A 468 15.89 -1.23 15.94
C ASP A 468 15.68 -2.52 15.11
N PHE A 469 16.15 -3.63 15.65
CA PHE A 469 15.99 -4.93 15.02
C PHE A 469 14.52 -5.42 15.04
N LEU A 470 13.69 -4.89 15.95
CA LEU A 470 12.27 -5.18 16.00
C LEU A 470 11.55 -4.65 14.75
N THR A 471 11.88 -3.44 14.31
CA THR A 471 11.38 -2.88 13.05
C THR A 471 11.94 -3.63 11.84
N ALA A 472 13.20 -4.09 11.88
CA ALA A 472 13.74 -4.97 10.83
C ALA A 472 12.96 -6.30 10.73
N THR A 473 12.48 -6.85 11.86
CA THR A 473 11.60 -8.04 11.87
C THR A 473 10.23 -7.73 11.24
N LYS A 474 9.65 -6.56 11.49
CA LYS A 474 8.40 -6.13 10.82
C LYS A 474 8.58 -6.00 9.32
N PHE A 475 9.71 -5.45 8.86
CA PHE A 475 10.06 -5.39 7.43
C PHE A 475 10.19 -6.78 6.81
N VAL A 476 10.92 -7.70 7.47
CA VAL A 476 11.02 -9.10 7.03
C VAL A 476 9.65 -9.77 6.96
N ASN A 477 8.75 -9.47 7.88
CA ASN A 477 7.39 -9.99 7.86
C ASN A 477 6.58 -9.48 6.66
N ALA A 478 6.78 -8.23 6.23
CA ALA A 478 6.17 -7.73 4.99
C ALA A 478 6.68 -8.52 3.77
N LEU A 479 7.98 -8.80 3.70
CA LEU A 479 8.57 -9.65 2.63
C LEU A 479 8.00 -11.08 2.64
N ILE A 480 7.86 -11.69 3.81
CA ILE A 480 7.33 -13.06 3.95
C ILE A 480 5.85 -13.12 3.51
N LYS A 481 5.04 -12.14 3.92
CA LYS A 481 3.62 -12.04 3.52
C LYS A 481 3.45 -11.93 2.01
N THR A 482 4.43 -11.36 1.32
CA THR A 482 4.47 -11.22 -0.14
C THR A 482 5.30 -12.31 -0.84
N GLY A 483 5.56 -13.44 -0.18
CA GLY A 483 6.13 -14.65 -0.80
C GLY A 483 7.64 -14.64 -0.98
N VAL A 484 8.37 -13.64 -0.46
CA VAL A 484 9.84 -13.60 -0.51
C VAL A 484 10.42 -14.64 0.45
N ALA A 485 11.38 -15.41 -0.04
CA ALA A 485 12.15 -16.34 0.78
C ALA A 485 13.19 -15.57 1.61
N VAL A 486 13.02 -15.58 2.93
CA VAL A 486 13.93 -14.98 3.90
C VAL A 486 14.58 -16.06 4.73
N HIS A 487 15.85 -15.88 5.08
CA HIS A 487 16.61 -16.79 5.93
C HIS A 487 17.08 -16.07 7.21
N ARG A 488 17.34 -16.84 8.24
CA ARG A 488 17.97 -16.38 9.47
C ARG A 488 19.32 -17.11 9.64
N ALA A 489 20.37 -16.36 9.96
CA ALA A 489 21.65 -16.93 10.28
C ALA A 489 21.60 -17.64 11.65
N THR A 490 21.94 -18.94 11.69
CA THR A 490 21.97 -19.72 12.92
C THR A 490 23.34 -19.69 13.62
N ALA A 491 24.37 -19.21 12.92
CA ALA A 491 25.72 -18.95 13.42
C ALA A 491 26.26 -17.64 12.84
N PRO A 492 27.29 -17.01 13.46
CA PRO A 492 27.98 -15.88 12.83
C PRO A 492 28.56 -16.26 11.47
N PHE A 493 28.55 -15.31 10.52
CA PHE A 493 29.10 -15.51 9.17
C PHE A 493 29.73 -14.25 8.62
N SER A 494 30.47 -14.40 7.50
CA SER A 494 31.10 -13.28 6.78
C SER A 494 30.49 -13.11 5.39
N ALA A 495 30.21 -11.87 5.01
CA ALA A 495 29.84 -11.50 3.65
C ALA A 495 30.26 -10.05 3.36
N GLY A 496 30.68 -9.75 2.11
CA GLY A 496 31.07 -8.40 1.72
C GLY A 496 32.18 -7.77 2.58
N GLY A 497 33.07 -8.58 3.16
CA GLY A 497 34.15 -8.11 4.03
C GLY A 497 33.73 -7.77 5.47
N ARG A 498 32.49 -8.01 5.85
CA ARG A 498 31.93 -7.76 7.17
C ARG A 498 31.52 -9.04 7.89
N GLN A 499 31.66 -9.07 9.22
CA GLN A 499 31.13 -10.12 10.09
C GLN A 499 29.72 -9.78 10.55
N TYR A 500 28.85 -10.78 10.52
CA TYR A 500 27.46 -10.66 10.95
C TYR A 500 27.20 -11.63 12.09
N PRO A 501 26.47 -11.19 13.13
CA PRO A 501 26.13 -12.08 14.25
C PRO A 501 25.04 -13.07 13.84
N ALA A 502 24.95 -14.18 14.63
CA ALA A 502 23.80 -15.07 14.56
C ALA A 502 22.49 -14.29 14.80
N GLY A 503 21.41 -14.74 14.21
CA GLY A 503 20.10 -14.06 14.26
C GLY A 503 19.90 -13.01 13.16
N SER A 504 20.95 -12.61 12.43
CA SER A 504 20.82 -11.69 11.29
C SER A 504 19.93 -12.30 10.20
N TYR A 505 19.11 -11.46 9.55
CA TYR A 505 18.30 -11.91 8.41
C TYR A 505 19.06 -11.81 7.10
N VAL A 506 18.82 -12.76 6.22
CA VAL A 506 19.46 -12.87 4.90
C VAL A 506 18.38 -13.01 3.83
N VAL A 507 18.39 -12.12 2.85
CA VAL A 507 17.50 -12.15 1.68
C VAL A 507 18.35 -12.28 0.44
N ARG A 508 18.37 -13.48 -0.17
CA ARG A 508 19.08 -13.73 -1.41
C ARG A 508 18.28 -13.24 -2.60
N THR A 509 18.93 -12.65 -3.60
CA THR A 509 18.28 -12.23 -4.85
C THR A 509 18.09 -13.39 -5.83
N ALA A 510 18.75 -14.53 -5.62
CA ALA A 510 18.58 -15.75 -6.40
C ALA A 510 17.27 -16.47 -6.01
N GLN A 511 16.12 -15.83 -6.29
CA GLN A 511 14.79 -16.39 -6.09
C GLN A 511 13.82 -15.84 -7.15
N ALA A 512 12.70 -16.52 -7.37
CA ALA A 512 11.78 -16.21 -8.46
C ALA A 512 11.23 -14.77 -8.35
N PHE A 513 10.96 -14.29 -7.15
CA PHE A 513 10.45 -12.95 -6.89
C PHE A 513 11.57 -11.90 -6.68
N ARG A 514 12.72 -12.12 -7.32
CA ARG A 514 13.83 -11.16 -7.32
C ARG A 514 13.41 -9.73 -7.67
N PRO A 515 12.50 -9.46 -8.63
CA PRO A 515 12.06 -8.09 -8.89
C PRO A 515 11.45 -7.43 -7.66
N HIS A 516 10.62 -8.14 -6.87
CA HIS A 516 10.06 -7.63 -5.63
C HIS A 516 11.12 -7.41 -4.55
N VAL A 517 12.08 -8.33 -4.43
CA VAL A 517 13.22 -8.14 -3.49
C VAL A 517 13.98 -6.87 -3.81
N LEU A 518 14.35 -6.66 -5.08
CA LEU A 518 15.07 -5.44 -5.48
C LEU A 518 14.24 -4.20 -5.19
N ASP A 519 12.95 -4.23 -5.48
CA ASP A 519 12.07 -3.09 -5.31
C ASP A 519 11.89 -2.66 -3.85
N MET A 520 11.98 -3.61 -2.91
CA MET A 520 11.87 -3.33 -1.47
C MET A 520 13.15 -2.77 -0.84
N PHE A 521 14.33 -3.04 -1.44
CA PHE A 521 15.62 -2.63 -0.90
C PHE A 521 16.32 -1.53 -1.71
N GLU A 522 16.21 -1.55 -3.05
CA GLU A 522 16.91 -0.61 -3.92
C GLU A 522 16.09 0.68 -4.14
N PRO A 523 16.75 1.82 -4.38
CA PRO A 523 16.04 3.04 -4.72
C PRO A 523 15.33 2.90 -6.07
N GLN A 524 14.09 3.34 -6.14
CA GLN A 524 13.43 3.59 -7.40
C GLN A 524 14.06 4.82 -8.08
N ASP A 525 14.20 4.76 -9.39
CA ASP A 525 14.77 5.82 -10.21
C ASP A 525 13.78 6.21 -11.31
N HIS A 526 12.75 6.99 -10.90
CA HIS A 526 11.69 7.41 -11.81
C HIS A 526 12.26 8.33 -12.90
N PRO A 527 11.96 8.11 -14.18
CA PRO A 527 12.42 8.98 -15.25
C PRO A 527 11.82 10.39 -15.12
N ASN A 528 12.51 11.37 -15.66
CA ASN A 528 11.97 12.72 -15.83
C ASN A 528 10.84 12.68 -16.86
N ASP A 529 9.59 12.62 -16.40
CA ASP A 529 8.39 12.50 -17.25
C ASP A 529 7.70 13.85 -17.38
N PHE A 530 7.91 14.51 -18.52
CA PHE A 530 7.33 15.81 -18.84
C PHE A 530 6.47 15.70 -20.11
N GLN A 531 5.44 16.53 -20.22
CA GLN A 531 4.57 16.57 -21.39
C GLN A 531 5.36 16.89 -22.68
N TYR A 532 6.35 17.75 -22.56
CA TYR A 532 7.35 18.09 -23.59
C TYR A 532 8.60 18.66 -22.90
N PRO A 533 9.75 18.73 -23.55
CA PRO A 533 10.96 19.32 -22.95
C PRO A 533 10.72 20.75 -22.44
N GLY A 534 10.92 21.01 -21.15
CA GLY A 534 10.64 22.29 -20.49
C GLY A 534 9.15 22.53 -20.18
N GLY A 535 8.29 21.55 -20.41
CA GLY A 535 6.87 21.62 -20.09
C GLY A 535 6.54 21.14 -18.67
N PRO A 536 5.25 21.06 -18.32
CA PRO A 536 4.83 20.60 -17.01
C PRO A 536 5.11 19.09 -16.83
N PRO A 537 5.39 18.63 -15.59
CA PRO A 537 5.59 17.24 -15.30
C PRO A 537 4.28 16.44 -15.47
N ILE A 538 4.41 15.17 -15.87
CA ILE A 538 3.33 14.19 -15.87
C ILE A 538 3.35 13.49 -14.51
N PRO A 539 2.31 13.61 -13.69
CA PRO A 539 2.28 12.98 -12.38
C PRO A 539 2.41 11.45 -12.47
N PRO A 540 3.25 10.81 -11.62
CA PRO A 540 3.27 9.37 -11.52
C PRO A 540 1.95 8.83 -11.00
N TYR A 541 1.68 7.57 -11.30
CA TYR A 541 0.56 6.83 -10.73
C TYR A 541 1.12 5.64 -9.92
N ASP A 542 1.26 5.68 -8.62
CA ASP A 542 0.85 6.61 -7.56
C ASP A 542 2.06 7.47 -7.09
N ASN A 543 3.12 6.82 -6.53
CA ASN A 543 4.36 7.44 -6.07
C ASN A 543 5.50 7.24 -7.09
N ALA A 544 6.50 8.11 -7.03
CA ALA A 544 7.72 7.98 -7.81
C ALA A 544 8.75 7.07 -7.11
N GLY A 545 8.84 7.09 -5.78
CA GLY A 545 9.74 6.26 -5.00
C GLY A 545 9.16 5.90 -3.62
N TRP A 546 9.36 4.65 -3.22
CA TRP A 546 8.73 4.08 -2.01
C TRP A 546 9.61 3.09 -1.27
N THR A 547 10.91 2.97 -1.54
CA THR A 547 11.80 1.95 -0.98
C THR A 547 11.50 1.66 0.49
N LEU A 548 10.87 0.52 0.77
CA LEU A 548 10.30 0.24 2.09
C LEU A 548 11.37 0.14 3.17
N ALA A 549 12.54 -0.44 2.85
CA ALA A 549 13.65 -0.52 3.79
C ALA A 549 14.11 0.86 4.27
N TYR A 550 14.10 1.88 3.38
CA TYR A 550 14.46 3.25 3.76
C TYR A 550 13.39 3.90 4.63
N GLN A 551 12.12 3.79 4.23
CA GLN A 551 11.01 4.34 5.00
C GLN A 551 10.93 3.73 6.40
N MET A 552 11.16 2.43 6.53
CA MET A 552 11.16 1.77 7.84
C MET A 552 12.43 2.05 8.67
N GLY A 553 13.44 2.70 8.09
CA GLY A 553 14.70 2.98 8.78
C GLY A 553 15.53 1.73 9.09
N VAL A 554 15.33 0.67 8.31
CA VAL A 554 16.03 -0.61 8.49
C VAL A 554 17.46 -0.51 7.98
N LYS A 555 18.40 -0.97 8.80
CA LYS A 555 19.80 -1.08 8.39
C LYS A 555 20.02 -2.41 7.69
N PHE A 556 20.64 -2.34 6.52
CA PHE A 556 21.01 -3.51 5.74
C PHE A 556 22.27 -3.26 4.92
N ASP A 557 22.98 -4.34 4.64
CA ASP A 557 24.14 -4.32 3.76
C ASP A 557 23.80 -4.99 2.43
N ARG A 558 24.24 -4.36 1.37
CA ARG A 558 24.12 -4.79 -0.02
C ARG A 558 25.31 -5.67 -0.37
N ILE A 559 25.10 -6.98 -0.54
CA ILE A 559 26.18 -7.94 -0.81
C ILE A 559 26.27 -8.19 -2.32
N LEU A 560 27.41 -7.80 -2.90
CA LEU A 560 27.63 -7.89 -4.36
C LEU A 560 28.18 -9.23 -4.82
N ASP A 561 28.90 -9.93 -3.95
CA ASP A 561 29.54 -11.21 -4.27
C ASP A 561 28.72 -12.38 -3.74
N GLY A 562 28.94 -13.56 -4.29
CA GLY A 562 28.33 -14.78 -3.76
C GLY A 562 28.77 -15.02 -2.32
N PHE A 563 27.84 -15.40 -1.46
CA PHE A 563 28.10 -15.68 -0.04
C PHE A 563 27.25 -16.84 0.45
N ASP A 564 27.73 -17.50 1.49
CA ASP A 564 27.04 -18.61 2.13
C ASP A 564 27.25 -18.59 3.65
N GLY A 565 26.52 -19.45 4.35
CA GLY A 565 26.55 -19.57 5.81
C GLY A 565 25.52 -20.56 6.33
N ALA A 566 25.49 -20.73 7.64
CA ALA A 566 24.48 -21.55 8.31
C ALA A 566 23.14 -20.78 8.33
N PHE A 567 22.37 -20.91 7.26
CA PHE A 567 21.12 -20.18 7.04
C PHE A 567 19.91 -21.10 7.08
N GLU A 568 18.96 -20.76 7.95
CA GLU A 568 17.66 -21.43 8.08
C GLU A 568 16.60 -20.63 7.33
N LYS A 569 15.87 -21.27 6.40
CA LYS A 569 14.73 -20.61 5.72
C LYS A 569 13.57 -20.45 6.70
N LEU A 570 13.03 -19.25 6.81
CA LEU A 570 11.89 -18.96 7.67
C LEU A 570 10.60 -19.52 7.06
N SER A 571 9.79 -20.19 7.90
CA SER A 571 8.55 -20.86 7.47
C SER A 571 7.31 -19.96 7.49
N GLY A 572 7.40 -18.74 8.02
CA GLY A 572 6.27 -17.80 8.14
C GLY A 572 6.68 -16.53 8.90
N VAL A 573 5.70 -15.69 9.18
CA VAL A 573 5.91 -14.43 9.92
C VAL A 573 6.57 -14.70 11.27
N GLN A 574 7.51 -13.83 11.63
CA GLN A 574 8.34 -13.96 12.84
C GLN A 574 7.77 -13.10 13.96
N ALA A 575 7.63 -13.68 15.14
CA ALA A 575 7.45 -12.92 16.37
C ALA A 575 8.79 -12.30 16.81
N PRO A 576 8.78 -11.19 17.55
CA PRO A 576 9.98 -10.69 18.23
C PRO A 576 10.57 -11.78 19.12
N ALA A 577 11.90 -11.93 19.07
CA ALA A 577 12.58 -12.78 20.05
C ALA A 577 12.35 -12.20 21.46
N PRO A 578 12.05 -13.03 22.49
CA PRO A 578 11.84 -12.53 23.84
C PRO A 578 13.03 -11.70 24.32
N GLY A 579 12.75 -10.50 24.80
CA GLY A 579 13.72 -9.63 25.42
C GLY A 579 13.99 -10.04 26.89
N ARG A 580 14.70 -9.19 27.62
CA ARG A 580 15.08 -9.51 28.99
C ARG A 580 15.15 -8.28 29.90
N VAL A 581 15.05 -8.52 31.19
CA VAL A 581 15.38 -7.54 32.22
C VAL A 581 16.76 -7.90 32.78
N VAL A 582 17.71 -6.99 32.66
CA VAL A 582 19.07 -7.14 33.23
C VAL A 582 19.06 -6.42 34.55
N ASP A 583 18.94 -7.19 35.65
CA ASP A 583 18.88 -6.68 37.01
C ASP A 583 20.27 -6.37 37.54
N ALA A 584 20.35 -5.44 38.52
CA ALA A 584 21.56 -5.14 39.28
C ALA A 584 21.20 -4.89 40.75
N PRO A 585 22.07 -5.30 41.73
CA PRO A 585 21.86 -4.99 43.14
C PRO A 585 21.84 -3.47 43.37
N GLY A 586 20.85 -2.99 44.11
CA GLY A 586 20.69 -1.55 44.40
C GLY A 586 20.15 -0.74 43.21
N ALA A 587 19.48 -1.38 42.25
CA ALA A 587 18.88 -0.69 41.13
C ALA A 587 17.90 0.39 41.61
N VAL A 588 18.12 1.62 41.14
CA VAL A 588 17.21 2.78 41.38
C VAL A 588 16.23 2.95 40.24
N GLY A 589 16.44 2.24 39.13
CA GLY A 589 15.57 2.26 37.96
C GLY A 589 16.11 1.40 36.81
N TYR A 590 15.45 1.49 35.68
CA TYR A 590 15.80 0.77 34.49
C TYR A 590 15.80 1.71 33.28
N VAL A 591 16.62 1.39 32.28
CA VAL A 591 16.66 2.12 31.01
C VAL A 591 16.33 1.20 29.86
N VAL A 592 15.65 1.74 28.85
CA VAL A 592 15.37 1.08 27.56
C VAL A 592 15.75 2.02 26.43
N SER A 593 16.19 1.46 25.31
CA SER A 593 16.61 2.21 24.13
C SER A 593 15.44 2.98 23.49
N HIS A 594 15.64 4.25 23.22
CA HIS A 594 14.70 5.12 22.52
C HIS A 594 14.72 4.90 20.99
N HIS A 595 15.70 4.16 20.46
CA HIS A 595 15.75 3.82 19.03
C HIS A 595 14.62 2.90 18.61
N GLN A 596 14.12 2.05 19.50
CA GLN A 596 13.12 1.03 19.24
C GLN A 596 11.72 1.60 19.30
N ASN A 597 10.97 1.53 18.21
CA ASN A 597 9.57 1.98 18.18
C ASN A 597 8.70 1.25 19.22
N ASP A 598 8.92 -0.05 19.43
CA ASP A 598 8.16 -0.86 20.39
C ASP A 598 8.39 -0.43 21.86
N ALA A 599 9.42 0.36 22.14
CA ALA A 599 9.62 0.96 23.46
C ALA A 599 8.44 1.88 23.85
N PHE A 600 7.78 2.52 22.89
CA PHE A 600 6.60 3.34 23.17
C PHE A 600 5.37 2.52 23.58
N THR A 601 5.22 1.29 23.06
CA THR A 601 4.22 0.35 23.58
C THR A 601 4.50 -0.02 25.02
N ALA A 602 5.78 -0.25 25.36
CA ALA A 602 6.16 -0.48 26.76
C ALA A 602 5.89 0.75 27.64
N VAL A 603 6.18 1.97 27.16
CA VAL A 603 5.87 3.22 27.88
C VAL A 603 4.37 3.33 28.15
N ASN A 604 3.51 3.04 27.12
CA ASN A 604 2.06 3.04 27.29
C ASN A 604 1.61 2.09 28.40
N ARG A 605 2.12 0.85 28.39
CA ARG A 605 1.83 -0.16 29.43
C ARG A 605 2.30 0.26 30.82
N LEU A 606 3.52 0.82 30.92
CA LEU A 606 4.12 1.28 32.18
C LEU A 606 3.35 2.45 32.79
N VAL A 607 3.01 3.46 31.98
CA VAL A 607 2.26 4.63 32.46
C VAL A 607 0.84 4.23 32.88
N LYS A 608 0.17 3.33 32.13
CA LYS A 608 -1.13 2.77 32.50
C LYS A 608 -1.07 1.97 33.83
N ALA A 609 0.07 1.30 34.09
CA ALA A 609 0.31 0.58 35.34
C ALA A 609 0.69 1.51 36.52
N GLY A 610 0.79 2.81 36.31
CA GLY A 610 1.18 3.80 37.35
C GLY A 610 2.65 3.87 37.63
N GLU A 611 3.50 3.33 36.72
CA GLU A 611 4.96 3.43 36.85
C GLU A 611 5.44 4.84 36.50
N GLU A 612 6.62 5.22 37.04
CA GLU A 612 7.23 6.52 36.77
C GLU A 612 8.22 6.39 35.63
N VAL A 613 7.88 7.00 34.47
CA VAL A 613 8.65 6.95 33.23
C VAL A 613 9.12 8.35 32.85
N TYR A 614 10.35 8.45 32.34
CA TYR A 614 10.97 9.73 31.99
C TYR A 614 11.71 9.63 30.64
N PHE A 615 11.63 10.69 29.82
CA PHE A 615 12.63 10.95 28.80
C PHE A 615 13.83 11.63 29.39
N LEU A 616 15.04 11.16 29.06
CA LEU A 616 16.29 11.71 29.53
C LEU A 616 16.97 12.51 28.43
N GLY A 617 17.31 13.77 28.73
CA GLY A 617 18.18 14.60 27.91
C GLY A 617 19.66 14.46 28.22
N ASP A 618 20.05 13.51 29.07
CA ASP A 618 21.45 13.34 29.54
C ASP A 618 22.29 12.59 28.49
N ARG A 619 23.39 13.23 28.08
CA ARG A 619 24.35 12.67 27.12
C ARG A 619 25.23 11.54 27.71
N SER A 620 25.31 11.39 29.01
CA SER A 620 26.13 10.35 29.66
C SER A 620 25.67 8.93 29.38
N TYR A 621 24.40 8.76 28.97
CA TYR A 621 23.78 7.48 28.57
C TYR A 621 23.80 7.22 27.05
N GLN A 622 24.43 8.08 26.25
CA GLN A 622 24.38 8.05 24.80
C GLN A 622 25.18 6.92 24.15
N SER A 623 26.19 6.35 24.82
CA SER A 623 27.17 5.47 24.16
C SER A 623 26.64 4.07 23.80
N ALA A 624 25.66 3.55 24.53
CA ALA A 624 25.12 2.19 24.32
C ALA A 624 23.65 2.18 23.85
N ASN A 625 22.88 3.23 24.10
CA ASN A 625 21.43 3.28 23.92
C ASN A 625 20.94 4.45 23.04
N GLY A 626 21.84 5.17 22.36
CA GLY A 626 21.52 6.32 21.52
C GLY A 626 21.15 7.59 22.31
N THR A 627 20.68 8.61 21.60
CA THR A 627 20.22 9.86 22.19
C THR A 627 18.83 9.71 22.79
N GLY A 628 18.59 10.27 23.99
CA GLY A 628 17.25 10.30 24.59
C GLY A 628 16.78 8.94 25.11
N VAL A 629 17.47 8.42 26.13
CA VAL A 629 17.11 7.15 26.77
C VAL A 629 15.79 7.30 27.55
N ILE A 630 14.97 6.25 27.58
CA ILE A 630 13.78 6.16 28.42
C ILE A 630 14.16 5.53 29.75
N PHE A 631 13.92 6.27 30.85
CA PHE A 631 14.20 5.83 32.23
C PHE A 631 12.89 5.49 32.94
N ILE A 632 12.90 4.38 33.69
CA ILE A 632 11.80 3.91 34.51
C ILE A 632 12.31 3.84 35.96
N ALA A 633 11.74 4.62 36.88
CA ALA A 633 12.11 4.59 38.28
C ALA A 633 11.68 3.26 38.93
N ALA A 634 12.54 2.66 39.74
CA ALA A 634 12.24 1.39 40.41
C ALA A 634 11.18 1.56 41.50
N LYS A 635 10.12 0.75 41.43
CA LYS A 635 9.08 0.53 42.44
C LYS A 635 8.91 -0.96 42.67
N ALA A 636 8.20 -1.38 43.70
CA ALA A 636 7.94 -2.79 43.95
C ALA A 636 7.21 -3.49 42.78
N SER A 637 6.37 -2.75 42.06
CA SER A 637 5.58 -3.26 40.89
C SER A 637 6.41 -3.32 39.61
N THR A 638 7.42 -2.48 39.44
CA THR A 638 8.11 -2.24 38.16
C THR A 638 8.64 -3.54 37.51
N GLY A 639 9.31 -4.38 38.32
CA GLY A 639 9.94 -5.60 37.79
C GLY A 639 8.97 -6.58 37.11
N ALA A 640 7.73 -6.68 37.56
CA ALA A 640 6.73 -7.55 36.95
C ALA A 640 6.28 -6.99 35.57
N VAL A 641 6.01 -5.68 35.50
CA VAL A 641 5.60 -5.00 34.26
C VAL A 641 6.71 -5.07 33.22
N LEU A 642 7.97 -4.84 33.63
CA LEU A 642 9.12 -4.92 32.72
C LEU A 642 9.33 -6.32 32.16
N ARG A 643 9.25 -7.36 32.99
CA ARG A 643 9.40 -8.75 32.50
C ARG A 643 8.34 -9.11 31.47
N LYS A 644 7.09 -8.71 31.72
CA LYS A 644 6.01 -8.94 30.72
C LYS A 644 6.29 -8.16 29.44
N ALA A 645 6.63 -6.88 29.51
CA ALA A 645 6.93 -6.07 28.32
C ALA A 645 8.16 -6.60 27.57
N ALA A 646 9.20 -7.05 28.27
CA ALA A 646 10.38 -7.65 27.66
C ALA A 646 10.02 -8.92 26.85
N THR A 647 9.23 -9.81 27.43
CA THR A 647 8.81 -11.05 26.77
C THR A 647 7.91 -10.78 25.56
N ASP A 648 6.89 -9.93 25.71
CA ASP A 648 5.88 -9.68 24.68
C ASP A 648 6.43 -8.89 23.50
N LEU A 649 7.33 -7.90 23.76
CA LEU A 649 7.78 -6.91 22.79
C LEU A 649 9.22 -7.13 22.30
N GLY A 650 9.97 -8.04 22.91
CA GLY A 650 11.36 -8.28 22.56
C GLY A 650 12.34 -7.21 23.09
N LEU A 651 11.93 -6.39 24.07
CA LEU A 651 12.71 -5.29 24.59
C LEU A 651 13.70 -5.72 25.70
N THR A 652 14.86 -5.06 25.74
CA THR A 652 15.82 -5.26 26.84
C THR A 652 15.82 -4.05 27.77
N PHE A 653 15.50 -4.26 29.05
CA PHE A 653 15.58 -3.26 30.12
C PHE A 653 16.81 -3.51 30.96
N THR A 654 17.63 -2.48 31.13
CA THR A 654 18.89 -2.58 31.90
C THR A 654 18.80 -1.75 33.18
N ALA A 655 19.07 -2.39 34.31
CA ALA A 655 19.09 -1.73 35.63
C ALA A 655 20.20 -0.68 35.69
N VAL A 656 19.89 0.46 36.34
CA VAL A 656 20.85 1.49 36.68
C VAL A 656 20.85 1.70 38.20
N THR A 657 22.07 1.88 38.80
CA THR A 657 22.27 2.00 40.24
C THR A 657 22.40 3.44 40.72
N ALA A 658 22.44 4.39 39.78
CA ALA A 658 22.42 5.82 40.10
C ALA A 658 21.28 6.49 39.31
N ARG A 659 20.58 7.42 39.94
CA ARG A 659 19.55 8.21 39.28
C ARG A 659 20.21 9.07 38.20
N PRO A 660 19.67 9.07 36.94
CA PRO A 660 20.23 9.90 35.90
C PRO A 660 20.27 11.38 36.27
N ALA A 661 21.38 12.05 35.93
CA ALA A 661 21.52 13.50 36.06
C ALA A 661 21.01 14.21 34.81
N GLY A 662 20.76 15.52 34.87
CA GLY A 662 20.36 16.32 33.72
C GLY A 662 18.86 16.52 33.59
N ALA A 663 18.42 16.99 32.41
CA ALA A 663 17.01 17.29 32.14
C ALA A 663 16.20 16.00 32.05
N MET A 664 15.15 15.91 32.86
CA MET A 664 14.21 14.77 32.85
C MET A 664 12.80 15.28 32.55
N TYR A 665 12.14 14.63 31.63
CA TYR A 665 10.75 14.90 31.28
C TYR A 665 9.86 13.75 31.76
N ARG A 666 9.05 14.01 32.81
CA ARG A 666 8.13 13.01 33.36
C ARG A 666 7.00 12.77 32.39
N LEU A 667 6.82 11.53 31.97
CA LEU A 667 5.74 11.12 31.06
C LEU A 667 4.50 10.81 31.87
N LYS A 668 3.35 11.13 31.28
CA LYS A 668 2.02 10.77 31.79
C LYS A 668 1.18 10.24 30.64
N ALA A 669 0.07 9.56 30.95
CA ALA A 669 -0.89 9.15 29.94
C ALA A 669 -1.50 10.40 29.29
N PRO A 670 -1.21 10.69 28.04
CA PRO A 670 -1.74 11.89 27.39
C PRO A 670 -3.18 11.65 26.94
N ARG A 671 -4.06 12.65 27.10
CA ARG A 671 -5.37 12.67 26.48
C ARG A 671 -5.21 13.15 25.04
N ILE A 672 -5.28 12.21 24.08
CA ILE A 672 -5.00 12.48 22.68
C ILE A 672 -6.32 12.69 21.92
N GLY A 673 -6.43 13.80 21.19
CA GLY A 673 -7.46 14.03 20.18
C GLY A 673 -6.85 13.86 18.80
N LEU A 674 -7.35 12.93 18.01
CA LEU A 674 -7.01 12.77 16.60
C LEU A 674 -8.11 13.37 15.74
N TRP A 675 -7.76 14.37 14.96
CA TRP A 675 -8.71 14.97 14.02
C TRP A 675 -9.20 13.96 12.99
N ASP A 676 -10.51 13.98 12.76
CA ASP A 676 -11.15 13.31 11.63
C ASP A 676 -12.31 14.17 11.12
N ARG A 677 -12.89 13.80 9.99
CA ARG A 677 -14.02 14.49 9.35
C ARG A 677 -15.14 13.52 9.02
N TYR A 678 -16.34 14.05 8.77
CA TYR A 678 -17.42 13.30 8.15
C TYR A 678 -16.92 12.71 6.80
N GLY A 679 -17.25 11.45 6.53
CA GLY A 679 -16.71 10.70 5.40
C GLY A 679 -15.38 10.02 5.69
N GLY A 680 -14.70 10.41 6.76
CA GLY A 680 -13.38 9.91 7.16
C GLY A 680 -12.23 10.54 6.37
N SER A 681 -11.06 10.63 7.02
CA SER A 681 -9.79 11.03 6.43
C SER A 681 -8.86 9.82 6.37
N MET A 682 -8.35 9.46 5.19
CA MET A 682 -7.39 8.35 5.04
C MET A 682 -6.10 8.58 5.85
N PRO A 683 -5.45 9.77 5.82
CA PRO A 683 -4.32 10.06 6.69
C PRO A 683 -4.64 9.88 8.19
N SER A 684 -5.80 10.35 8.66
CA SER A 684 -6.24 10.14 10.04
C SER A 684 -6.50 8.66 10.34
N GLY A 685 -7.08 7.94 9.41
CA GLY A 685 -7.32 6.52 9.53
C GLY A 685 -6.04 5.69 9.64
N TRP A 686 -4.99 6.04 8.90
CA TRP A 686 -3.67 5.43 9.04
C TRP A 686 -3.03 5.76 10.39
N VAL A 687 -3.14 6.99 10.87
CA VAL A 687 -2.68 7.38 12.22
C VAL A 687 -3.45 6.62 13.29
N ARG A 688 -4.77 6.50 13.15
CA ARG A 688 -5.62 5.68 14.02
C ARG A 688 -5.09 4.26 14.12
N TRP A 689 -4.79 3.63 12.98
CA TRP A 689 -4.24 2.28 12.94
C TRP A 689 -2.88 2.21 13.67
N ILE A 690 -1.96 3.17 13.42
CA ILE A 690 -0.66 3.23 14.10
C ILE A 690 -0.85 3.35 15.62
N LEU A 691 -1.69 4.28 16.08
CA LEU A 691 -1.91 4.48 17.51
C LEU A 691 -2.47 3.22 18.18
N GLU A 692 -3.40 2.51 17.53
CA GLU A 692 -3.93 1.23 18.02
C GLU A 692 -2.82 0.15 18.09
N GLN A 693 -1.95 0.02 17.07
CA GLN A 693 -0.86 -0.95 17.06
C GLN A 693 0.18 -0.71 18.17
N TYR A 694 0.39 0.54 18.56
CA TYR A 694 1.32 0.93 19.64
C TYR A 694 0.63 1.17 20.98
N GLU A 695 -0.64 0.78 21.12
CA GLU A 695 -1.43 0.84 22.36
C GLU A 695 -1.59 2.25 22.97
N PHE A 696 -1.64 3.28 22.12
CA PHE A 696 -2.01 4.63 22.56
C PHE A 696 -3.51 4.73 22.76
N ASP A 697 -3.96 5.34 23.86
CA ASP A 697 -5.35 5.72 24.04
C ASP A 697 -5.60 7.07 23.37
N PHE A 698 -6.59 7.14 22.51
CA PHE A 698 -6.97 8.37 21.81
C PHE A 698 -8.48 8.44 21.56
N ARG A 699 -8.93 9.61 21.19
CA ARG A 699 -10.31 9.84 20.76
C ARG A 699 -10.32 10.61 19.44
N LEU A 700 -11.21 10.25 18.52
CA LEU A 700 -11.46 11.05 17.32
C LEU A 700 -12.12 12.37 17.71
N VAL A 701 -11.70 13.46 17.12
CA VAL A 701 -12.24 14.79 17.32
C VAL A 701 -12.65 15.40 15.98
N TYR A 702 -13.89 15.83 15.90
CA TYR A 702 -14.48 16.36 14.68
C TYR A 702 -14.56 17.89 14.70
N PRO A 703 -14.66 18.56 13.53
CA PRO A 703 -14.63 20.02 13.44
C PRO A 703 -15.60 20.72 14.35
N ARG A 704 -16.82 20.19 14.51
CA ARG A 704 -17.84 20.78 15.39
C ARG A 704 -17.39 20.86 16.85
N GLU A 705 -16.69 19.83 17.34
CA GLU A 705 -16.15 19.84 18.70
C GLU A 705 -14.97 20.81 18.82
N LEU A 706 -14.10 20.85 17.81
CA LEU A 706 -13.00 21.82 17.77
C LEU A 706 -13.51 23.27 17.82
N ASN A 707 -14.57 23.57 17.06
CA ASN A 707 -15.16 24.89 17.00
C ASN A 707 -15.86 25.30 18.32
N ALA A 708 -16.38 24.33 19.09
CA ALA A 708 -17.01 24.58 20.39
C ALA A 708 -16.03 25.09 21.46
N GLY A 709 -14.74 24.85 21.29
CA GLY A 709 -13.68 25.29 22.21
C GLY A 709 -13.59 24.48 23.49
N ASN A 710 -12.98 25.07 24.55
CA ASN A 710 -12.69 24.40 25.83
C ASN A 710 -11.86 23.10 25.68
N LEU A 711 -11.05 23.01 24.65
CA LEU A 711 -10.34 21.81 24.24
C LEU A 711 -9.36 21.32 25.30
N ARG A 712 -8.76 22.24 26.11
CA ARG A 712 -7.80 21.89 27.14
C ARG A 712 -8.40 21.05 28.28
N SER A 713 -9.70 21.15 28.51
CA SER A 713 -10.40 20.30 29.48
C SER A 713 -10.43 18.82 29.07
N ALA A 714 -10.49 18.55 27.77
CA ALA A 714 -10.63 17.21 27.18
C ALA A 714 -9.29 16.61 26.69
N PHE A 715 -8.37 17.44 26.24
CA PHE A 715 -7.15 16.99 25.55
C PHE A 715 -5.87 17.61 26.13
N ASP A 716 -4.79 16.87 26.03
CA ASP A 716 -3.41 17.33 26.27
C ASP A 716 -2.69 17.55 24.92
N VAL A 717 -3.01 16.72 23.93
CA VAL A 717 -2.41 16.75 22.60
C VAL A 717 -3.49 16.63 21.54
N LEU A 718 -3.42 17.45 20.49
CA LEU A 718 -4.26 17.36 19.30
C LEU A 718 -3.39 17.06 18.08
N LEU A 719 -3.78 16.04 17.30
CA LEU A 719 -3.08 15.57 16.11
C LEU A 719 -3.84 15.98 14.85
N PHE A 720 -3.16 16.62 13.93
CA PHE A 720 -3.67 17.04 12.62
C PHE A 720 -2.82 16.41 11.51
N PRO A 721 -3.18 15.22 11.03
CA PRO A 721 -2.59 14.63 9.83
C PRO A 721 -2.83 15.48 8.60
N ASP A 722 -2.26 15.08 7.47
CA ASP A 722 -2.47 15.74 6.19
C ASP A 722 -3.95 15.97 5.90
N GLY A 723 -4.30 17.15 5.39
CA GLY A 723 -5.68 17.58 5.14
C GLY A 723 -6.48 18.03 6.39
N GLY A 724 -5.89 17.96 7.61
CA GLY A 724 -6.55 18.37 8.86
C GLY A 724 -6.66 19.89 9.05
N ILE A 725 -5.79 20.64 8.40
CA ILE A 725 -5.77 22.11 8.40
C ILE A 725 -6.04 22.62 6.97
N PRO A 726 -6.91 23.61 6.76
CA PRO A 726 -7.26 24.10 5.44
C PRO A 726 -6.05 24.59 4.66
N ASP A 727 -5.86 24.08 3.46
CA ASP A 727 -4.99 24.65 2.46
C ASP A 727 -5.80 25.09 1.24
N PRO A 728 -6.05 26.40 1.03
CA PRO A 728 -6.81 26.90 -0.11
C PRO A 728 -6.15 26.56 -1.46
N ASN A 729 -4.86 26.22 -1.46
CA ASN A 729 -4.11 25.86 -2.66
C ASN A 729 -4.08 24.36 -2.91
N SER A 730 -4.68 23.53 -2.03
CA SER A 730 -4.74 22.08 -2.23
C SER A 730 -5.61 21.74 -3.44
N ARG A 731 -5.30 20.62 -4.11
CA ARG A 731 -6.15 20.08 -5.20
C ARG A 731 -7.58 19.80 -4.72
N GLU A 732 -7.72 19.41 -3.46
CA GLU A 732 -9.00 19.11 -2.84
C GLU A 732 -9.82 20.40 -2.65
N ALA A 733 -9.20 21.46 -2.15
CA ALA A 733 -9.85 22.78 -2.05
C ALA A 733 -10.22 23.35 -3.42
N GLN A 734 -9.34 23.22 -4.41
CA GLN A 734 -9.62 23.66 -5.79
C GLN A 734 -10.78 22.87 -6.42
N ARG A 735 -10.84 21.55 -6.20
CA ARG A 735 -11.98 20.70 -6.62
C ARG A 735 -13.25 21.10 -5.90
N ALA A 736 -13.19 21.28 -4.57
CA ALA A 736 -14.33 21.74 -3.78
C ALA A 736 -14.86 23.10 -4.26
N ALA A 737 -13.97 24.04 -4.56
CA ALA A 737 -14.34 25.33 -5.13
C ALA A 737 -14.95 25.24 -6.54
N ALA A 738 -14.42 24.33 -7.39
CA ALA A 738 -14.90 24.15 -8.76
C ALA A 738 -16.24 23.41 -8.85
N PHE A 739 -16.49 22.44 -7.97
CA PHE A 739 -17.67 21.56 -8.03
C PHE A 739 -18.69 21.84 -6.91
N GLY A 740 -18.44 22.83 -6.05
CA GLY A 740 -19.36 23.22 -4.98
C GLY A 740 -19.51 22.12 -3.93
N ASN A 741 -18.46 21.81 -3.20
CA ASN A 741 -18.51 20.84 -2.10
C ASN A 741 -19.35 21.41 -0.94
N ARG A 742 -20.66 21.27 -1.06
CA ARG A 742 -21.54 21.38 0.12
C ARG A 742 -21.48 20.00 0.76
N GLY A 743 -20.97 19.95 1.98
CA GLY A 743 -21.07 18.73 2.79
C GLY A 743 -22.50 18.19 2.82
N PRO A 744 -22.74 16.97 3.30
CA PRO A 744 -24.06 16.36 3.28
C PRO A 744 -25.04 17.25 4.03
N ASN A 745 -26.30 17.31 3.53
CA ASN A 745 -27.36 17.98 4.27
C ASN A 745 -27.58 17.25 5.63
N PRO A 746 -27.45 17.93 6.78
CA PRO A 746 -27.57 17.28 8.07
C PRO A 746 -28.92 16.56 8.29
N GLU A 747 -29.99 16.99 7.60
CA GLU A 747 -31.29 16.34 7.66
C GLU A 747 -31.31 14.95 7.00
N ASP A 748 -30.51 14.75 5.96
CA ASP A 748 -30.38 13.48 5.23
C ASP A 748 -29.38 12.50 5.89
N VAL A 749 -28.68 12.95 6.95
CA VAL A 749 -27.69 12.14 7.67
C VAL A 749 -28.33 11.55 8.94
N PRO A 750 -28.17 10.24 9.19
CA PRO A 750 -28.61 9.62 10.44
C PRO A 750 -28.01 10.29 11.67
N GLU A 751 -28.84 10.40 12.75
CA GLU A 751 -28.52 11.15 13.95
C GLU A 751 -27.12 10.89 14.52
N PRO A 752 -26.61 9.64 14.65
CA PRO A 752 -25.29 9.38 15.24
C PRO A 752 -24.13 10.06 14.52
N TYR A 753 -24.29 10.36 13.22
CA TYR A 753 -23.23 10.95 12.40
C TYR A 753 -23.34 12.47 12.23
N ARG A 754 -24.45 13.08 12.65
CA ARG A 754 -24.68 14.53 12.49
C ARG A 754 -23.63 15.37 13.24
N ALA A 755 -23.17 14.88 14.38
CA ALA A 755 -22.12 15.54 15.16
C ALA A 755 -20.75 15.58 14.45
N TRP A 756 -20.52 14.73 13.44
CA TRP A 756 -19.27 14.67 12.67
C TRP A 756 -19.21 15.70 11.55
N ILE A 757 -20.37 16.25 11.16
CA ILE A 757 -20.47 17.23 10.07
C ILE A 757 -19.89 18.55 10.55
N GLY A 758 -19.03 19.16 9.74
CA GLY A 758 -18.42 20.45 9.98
C GLY A 758 -17.11 20.60 9.23
N GLU A 759 -16.55 21.80 9.31
CA GLU A 759 -15.28 22.13 8.65
C GLU A 759 -14.33 22.80 9.65
N VAL A 760 -13.03 22.55 9.47
CA VAL A 760 -11.98 23.31 10.13
C VAL A 760 -11.82 24.61 9.38
N THR A 761 -12.01 25.73 10.07
CA THR A 761 -11.95 27.07 9.45
C THR A 761 -10.96 27.97 10.16
N THR A 762 -10.42 28.95 9.42
CA THR A 762 -9.56 29.98 10.01
C THR A 762 -10.33 30.89 10.97
N LYS A 763 -11.63 31.07 10.78
CA LYS A 763 -12.48 31.96 11.57
C LYS A 763 -12.92 31.35 12.89
N GLU A 764 -13.31 30.09 12.91
CA GLU A 764 -13.90 29.44 14.09
C GLU A 764 -12.90 28.52 14.80
N THR A 765 -12.22 27.64 14.06
CA THR A 765 -11.37 26.58 14.62
C THR A 765 -10.02 27.15 15.09
N ILE A 766 -9.35 27.95 14.24
CA ILE A 766 -7.97 28.40 14.54
C ILE A 766 -7.87 29.22 15.83
N PRO A 767 -8.81 30.12 16.19
CA PRO A 767 -8.78 30.76 17.50
C PRO A 767 -8.86 29.80 18.69
N GLN A 768 -9.60 28.71 18.54
CA GLN A 768 -9.71 27.68 19.60
C GLN A 768 -8.42 26.86 19.74
N LEU A 769 -7.80 26.50 18.62
CA LEU A 769 -6.49 25.83 18.62
C LEU A 769 -5.40 26.71 19.23
N ARG A 770 -5.40 28.00 18.90
CA ARG A 770 -4.49 28.96 19.52
C ARG A 770 -4.65 29.00 21.05
N ARG A 771 -5.90 29.17 21.52
CA ARG A 771 -6.22 29.17 22.97
C ARG A 771 -5.82 27.84 23.62
N PHE A 772 -6.08 26.71 22.97
CA PHE A 772 -5.68 25.40 23.46
C PHE A 772 -4.16 25.32 23.72
N ALA A 773 -3.35 25.81 22.77
CA ALA A 773 -1.91 25.85 22.91
C ALA A 773 -1.49 26.87 23.98
N GLU A 774 -2.06 28.09 23.98
CA GLU A 774 -1.75 29.12 24.97
C GLU A 774 -2.03 28.63 26.41
N ASP A 775 -3.04 27.78 26.61
CA ASP A 775 -3.42 27.17 27.90
C ASP A 775 -2.58 25.92 28.25
N GLY A 776 -1.57 25.56 27.44
CA GLY A 776 -0.62 24.48 27.73
C GLY A 776 -0.90 23.15 26.99
N GLY A 777 -1.73 23.17 25.97
CA GLY A 777 -1.93 22.03 25.08
C GLY A 777 -0.82 21.90 24.04
N ALA A 778 -0.64 20.72 23.45
CA ALA A 778 0.28 20.48 22.34
C ALA A 778 -0.46 20.26 21.02
N LEU A 779 -0.06 20.97 19.98
CA LEU A 779 -0.54 20.80 18.62
C LEU A 779 0.53 20.08 17.80
N VAL A 780 0.15 19.01 17.14
CA VAL A 780 1.02 18.23 16.25
C VAL A 780 0.39 18.21 14.86
N ALA A 781 1.05 18.79 13.87
CA ALA A 781 0.55 18.90 12.50
C ALA A 781 1.62 18.43 11.51
N PHE A 782 1.23 17.63 10.51
CA PHE A 782 2.16 17.10 9.52
C PHE A 782 1.53 16.98 8.12
N GLY A 783 2.38 16.83 7.09
CA GLY A 783 1.97 16.99 5.71
C GLY A 783 1.52 18.43 5.45
N GLY A 784 0.51 18.62 4.63
CA GLY A 784 -0.07 19.94 4.34
C GLY A 784 -0.57 20.69 5.58
N SER A 785 -0.94 19.95 6.65
CA SER A 785 -1.38 20.53 7.93
C SER A 785 -0.26 21.29 8.68
N ALA A 786 1.01 21.12 8.33
CA ALA A 786 2.13 21.87 8.91
C ALA A 786 2.02 23.39 8.68
N ARG A 787 1.21 23.85 7.72
CA ARG A 787 0.85 25.26 7.54
C ARG A 787 0.14 25.90 8.73
N LEU A 788 -0.32 25.10 9.68
CA LEU A 788 -0.88 25.57 10.94
C LEU A 788 0.04 26.61 11.62
N GLY A 789 1.37 26.45 11.51
CA GLY A 789 2.33 27.38 12.07
C GLY A 789 2.18 28.83 11.53
N GLU A 790 2.08 28.96 10.22
CA GLU A 790 1.86 30.24 9.55
C GLU A 790 0.48 30.82 9.94
N ILE A 791 -0.56 30.00 9.90
CA ILE A 791 -1.93 30.41 10.24
C ILE A 791 -2.05 30.84 11.70
N LEU A 792 -1.32 30.23 12.61
CA LEU A 792 -1.19 30.65 14.01
C LEU A 792 -0.32 31.91 14.18
N GLY A 793 0.25 32.48 13.11
CA GLY A 793 1.10 33.68 13.16
C GLY A 793 2.45 33.44 13.83
N LEU A 794 2.93 32.20 13.82
CA LEU A 794 4.34 31.91 14.19
C LEU A 794 5.26 32.49 13.11
N PRO A 795 6.48 32.94 13.46
CA PRO A 795 7.43 33.46 12.49
C PRO A 795 8.05 32.34 11.62
N ILE A 796 7.23 31.74 10.81
CA ILE A 796 7.54 30.63 9.89
C ILE A 796 6.98 31.02 8.53
N GLY A 797 7.77 30.89 7.46
CA GLY A 797 7.33 31.11 6.09
C GLY A 797 7.52 29.90 5.20
N ASP A 798 7.13 30.01 3.93
CA ASP A 798 7.40 28.99 2.90
C ASP A 798 8.84 29.17 2.38
N HIS A 799 9.60 28.09 2.31
CA HIS A 799 10.97 28.08 1.77
C HIS A 799 10.99 27.97 0.25
N LEU A 800 10.00 27.36 -0.34
CA LEU A 800 9.93 27.05 -1.79
C LEU A 800 9.31 28.19 -2.57
N VAL A 801 9.90 29.38 -2.44
CA VAL A 801 9.42 30.61 -3.07
C VAL A 801 10.53 31.31 -3.87
N GLU A 802 10.14 32.06 -4.88
CA GLU A 802 11.01 32.98 -5.61
C GLU A 802 10.53 34.43 -5.48
N MET A 803 11.46 35.36 -5.43
CA MET A 803 11.15 36.80 -5.41
C MET A 803 10.82 37.25 -6.82
N GLN A 804 9.69 37.90 -6.99
CA GLN A 804 9.27 38.50 -8.25
C GLN A 804 9.83 39.89 -8.42
N ALA A 805 9.79 40.42 -9.64
CA ALA A 805 10.28 41.75 -9.96
C ALA A 805 9.55 42.89 -9.19
N ASN A 806 8.32 42.63 -8.72
CA ASN A 806 7.54 43.57 -7.90
C ASN A 806 7.87 43.50 -6.40
N GLY A 807 8.84 42.61 -6.00
CA GLY A 807 9.23 42.41 -4.60
C GLY A 807 8.33 41.42 -3.83
N GLU A 808 7.29 40.86 -4.45
CA GLU A 808 6.45 39.82 -3.84
C GLU A 808 7.11 38.43 -4.00
N THR A 809 6.87 37.56 -3.03
CA THR A 809 7.27 36.14 -3.12
C THR A 809 6.18 35.34 -3.79
N ARG A 810 6.58 34.45 -4.69
CA ARG A 810 5.69 33.49 -5.33
C ARG A 810 6.23 32.06 -5.15
N ARG A 811 5.38 31.11 -4.94
CA ARG A 811 5.75 29.70 -4.89
C ARG A 811 6.40 29.24 -6.18
N LEU A 812 7.43 28.41 -6.09
CA LEU A 812 8.10 27.83 -7.26
C LEU A 812 7.10 27.06 -8.12
N PRO A 813 7.03 27.32 -9.43
CA PRO A 813 6.17 26.56 -10.32
C PRO A 813 6.69 25.13 -10.55
N SER A 814 5.82 24.23 -11.00
CA SER A 814 6.13 22.80 -11.14
C SER A 814 7.19 22.46 -12.19
N ASP A 815 7.47 23.36 -13.13
CA ASP A 815 8.57 23.25 -14.08
C ASP A 815 9.94 23.56 -13.46
N LYS A 816 9.98 24.21 -12.29
CA LYS A 816 11.20 24.48 -11.50
C LYS A 816 11.37 23.54 -10.33
N PHE A 817 10.28 23.21 -9.63
CA PHE A 817 10.31 22.35 -8.46
C PHE A 817 9.11 21.39 -8.47
N TYR A 818 9.41 20.09 -8.53
CA TYR A 818 8.39 19.05 -8.49
C TYR A 818 8.98 17.76 -7.91
N ILE A 819 8.48 17.32 -6.75
CA ILE A 819 8.90 16.10 -6.06
C ILE A 819 7.65 15.33 -5.63
N PRO A 820 7.10 14.48 -6.51
CA PRO A 820 5.93 13.66 -6.19
C PRO A 820 6.37 12.45 -5.39
N GLY A 821 5.62 12.06 -4.37
CA GLY A 821 5.75 10.84 -3.62
C GLY A 821 7.14 10.16 -3.68
N SER A 822 8.13 10.70 -2.96
CA SER A 822 9.54 10.28 -3.02
C SER A 822 10.16 10.22 -1.63
N VAL A 823 11.24 9.45 -1.48
CA VAL A 823 11.98 9.36 -0.22
C VAL A 823 13.17 10.30 -0.26
N LEU A 824 13.23 11.24 0.66
CA LEU A 824 14.31 12.20 0.81
C LEU A 824 15.04 12.02 2.14
N ARG A 825 16.27 12.51 2.24
CA ARG A 825 17.04 12.51 3.47
C ARG A 825 17.06 13.89 4.10
N VAL A 826 16.90 13.96 5.42
CA VAL A 826 17.01 15.17 6.22
C VAL A 826 17.96 14.96 7.39
N ALA A 827 18.65 16.04 7.79
CA ALA A 827 19.40 16.09 9.04
C ALA A 827 18.42 16.28 10.22
N VAL A 828 18.77 15.75 11.39
CA VAL A 828 17.95 15.78 12.61
C VAL A 828 18.78 16.30 13.79
N ASP A 829 18.25 17.27 14.54
CA ASP A 829 18.74 17.59 15.88
C ASP A 829 18.26 16.53 16.86
N ASN A 830 19.04 15.48 17.00
CA ASN A 830 18.74 14.38 17.90
C ASN A 830 19.05 14.69 19.37
N THR A 831 19.38 15.94 19.71
CA THR A 831 19.49 16.44 21.09
C THR A 831 18.21 17.10 21.59
N SER A 832 17.29 17.42 20.69
CA SER A 832 15.93 17.85 21.01
C SER A 832 15.06 16.66 21.45
N PRO A 833 14.15 16.80 22.42
CA PRO A 833 13.22 15.74 22.79
C PRO A 833 12.41 15.16 21.63
N ILE A 834 12.09 15.95 20.60
CA ILE A 834 11.42 15.50 19.39
C ILE A 834 12.33 14.62 18.53
N GLY A 835 13.64 14.88 18.56
CA GLY A 835 14.65 14.12 17.85
C GLY A 835 15.24 12.94 18.65
N PHE A 836 14.76 12.66 19.86
CA PHE A 836 15.26 11.52 20.64
C PHE A 836 15.00 10.18 19.93
N GLY A 837 15.98 9.29 20.01
CA GLY A 837 15.93 7.99 19.34
C GLY A 837 16.24 8.02 17.83
N PHE A 838 16.50 9.19 17.24
CA PHE A 838 17.00 9.29 15.89
C PHE A 838 18.52 9.29 15.82
N GLU A 839 19.06 8.87 14.72
CA GLU A 839 20.41 9.21 14.28
C GLU A 839 20.44 10.67 13.81
N ARG A 840 21.60 11.14 13.31
CA ARG A 840 21.73 12.51 12.79
C ARG A 840 21.01 12.75 11.47
N GLU A 841 20.59 11.69 10.80
CA GLU A 841 19.86 11.73 9.53
C GLU A 841 18.71 10.74 9.58
N VAL A 842 17.65 11.04 8.85
CA VAL A 842 16.51 10.15 8.65
C VAL A 842 15.98 10.28 7.22
N ASP A 843 15.50 9.19 6.68
CA ASP A 843 14.80 9.18 5.39
C ASP A 843 13.30 9.46 5.64
N VAL A 844 12.73 10.44 4.92
CA VAL A 844 11.35 10.93 5.09
C VAL A 844 10.55 10.76 3.79
N MET A 845 9.27 10.49 3.91
CA MET A 845 8.34 10.52 2.77
C MET A 845 7.94 11.95 2.45
N PHE A 846 8.15 12.36 1.20
CA PHE A 846 7.93 13.72 0.71
C PHE A 846 7.06 13.67 -0.56
N ASP A 847 5.89 14.29 -0.52
CA ASP A 847 5.02 14.42 -1.68
C ASP A 847 4.60 15.89 -1.87
N ASN A 848 5.43 16.64 -2.56
CA ASN A 848 5.27 18.09 -2.69
C ASN A 848 4.97 18.78 -1.34
N SER A 849 5.56 18.21 -0.28
CA SER A 849 5.32 18.57 1.12
C SER A 849 5.76 20.01 1.42
N PRO A 850 5.17 20.66 2.44
CA PRO A 850 5.65 21.97 2.89
C PRO A 850 7.11 21.92 3.36
N VAL A 851 7.86 22.95 3.01
CA VAL A 851 9.23 23.20 3.52
C VAL A 851 9.25 24.57 4.16
N MET A 852 9.65 24.64 5.41
CA MET A 852 9.55 25.85 6.21
C MET A 852 10.81 26.71 6.09
N HIS A 853 10.61 28.02 6.06
CA HIS A 853 11.65 29.03 6.22
C HIS A 853 11.58 29.64 7.61
N LEU A 854 12.71 29.71 8.32
CA LEU A 854 12.80 30.33 9.64
C LEU A 854 13.59 31.64 9.55
N PRO A 855 12.91 32.81 9.57
CA PRO A 855 13.58 34.10 9.60
C PRO A 855 14.31 34.31 10.95
N PRO A 856 15.23 35.27 11.07
CA PRO A 856 15.94 35.54 12.33
C PRO A 856 15.03 35.85 13.53
N SER A 857 13.82 36.30 13.29
CA SER A 857 12.79 36.51 14.32
C SER A 857 12.29 35.20 14.94
N ALA A 858 12.38 34.08 14.23
CA ALA A 858 11.95 32.76 14.69
C ALA A 858 12.72 32.32 15.94
N ALA A 859 14.05 32.44 15.92
CA ALA A 859 14.89 32.10 17.07
C ALA A 859 14.55 32.95 18.31
N ARG A 860 14.27 34.26 18.13
CA ARG A 860 13.83 35.14 19.22
C ARG A 860 12.46 34.76 19.78
N ALA A 861 11.60 34.19 18.96
CA ALA A 861 10.29 33.66 19.37
C ALA A 861 10.38 32.23 19.96
N GLY A 862 11.58 31.65 20.09
CA GLY A 862 11.79 30.30 20.61
C GLY A 862 11.49 29.18 19.60
N VAL A 863 11.24 29.53 18.34
CA VAL A 863 11.04 28.54 17.26
C VAL A 863 12.38 27.89 16.92
N ARG A 864 12.41 26.55 16.91
CA ARG A 864 13.62 25.75 16.70
C ARG A 864 13.43 24.77 15.55
N PRO A 865 14.41 24.66 14.64
CA PRO A 865 14.42 23.56 13.68
C PRO A 865 14.71 22.25 14.40
N VAL A 866 14.00 21.20 14.05
CA VAL A 866 14.21 19.82 14.51
C VAL A 866 14.81 18.96 13.41
N ALA A 867 14.38 19.17 12.17
CA ALA A 867 14.95 18.53 10.99
C ALA A 867 15.00 19.50 9.80
N TRP A 868 16.02 19.36 8.94
CA TRP A 868 16.23 20.24 7.80
C TRP A 868 16.97 19.54 6.65
N PHE A 869 16.88 20.10 5.46
CA PHE A 869 17.63 19.65 4.29
C PHE A 869 19.02 20.32 4.29
N ASP A 870 20.06 19.54 4.53
CA ASP A 870 21.47 19.99 4.57
C ASP A 870 22.22 19.70 3.27
N SER A 871 21.53 19.21 2.23
CA SER A 871 22.11 18.80 0.95
C SER A 871 21.33 19.38 -0.22
N LYS A 872 22.03 19.69 -1.31
CA LYS A 872 21.45 20.03 -2.63
C LYS A 872 20.86 18.81 -3.34
N ALA A 873 21.15 17.59 -2.89
CA ALA A 873 20.75 16.36 -3.52
C ALA A 873 20.22 15.35 -2.46
N PRO A 874 19.13 15.68 -1.77
CA PRO A 874 18.59 14.85 -0.70
C PRO A 874 17.85 13.61 -1.18
N LEU A 875 17.63 13.41 -2.49
CA LEU A 875 16.89 12.28 -3.04
C LEU A 875 17.51 10.95 -2.66
N ARG A 876 16.70 10.07 -2.09
CA ARG A 876 17.06 8.68 -1.78
C ARG A 876 16.39 7.69 -2.73
N SER A 877 15.14 7.95 -3.08
CA SER A 877 14.36 7.09 -3.97
C SER A 877 13.21 7.90 -4.59
N GLY A 878 13.00 7.76 -5.89
CA GLY A 878 11.89 8.41 -6.61
C GLY A 878 12.32 9.43 -7.65
N TRP A 879 11.64 10.56 -7.66
CA TRP A 879 11.85 11.66 -8.60
C TRP A 879 11.90 12.99 -7.86
N ALA A 880 12.98 13.74 -8.02
CA ALA A 880 13.17 15.03 -7.38
C ALA A 880 13.67 16.09 -8.37
N TRP A 881 12.76 16.69 -9.15
CA TRP A 881 13.06 17.79 -10.03
C TRP A 881 13.24 19.08 -9.23
N GLY A 882 14.36 19.76 -9.41
CA GLY A 882 14.67 20.99 -8.66
C GLY A 882 15.03 20.76 -7.18
N GLN A 883 15.47 19.57 -6.79
CA GLN A 883 15.78 19.24 -5.39
C GLN A 883 16.80 20.18 -4.71
N HIS A 884 17.64 20.86 -5.47
CA HIS A 884 18.61 21.83 -4.95
C HIS A 884 17.95 23.03 -4.24
N TYR A 885 16.68 23.33 -4.53
CA TYR A 885 15.91 24.36 -3.83
C TYR A 885 15.57 23.98 -2.39
N LEU A 886 15.74 22.71 -2.00
CA LEU A 886 15.50 22.26 -0.65
C LEU A 886 16.60 22.65 0.34
N GLU A 887 17.84 22.90 -0.12
CA GLU A 887 18.98 23.19 0.76
C GLU A 887 18.69 24.35 1.72
N GLY A 888 18.88 24.10 3.02
CA GLY A 888 18.60 25.08 4.08
C GLY A 888 17.12 25.18 4.50
N GLY A 889 16.22 24.52 3.77
CA GLY A 889 14.81 24.43 4.14
C GLY A 889 14.58 23.53 5.35
N VAL A 890 13.63 23.90 6.21
CA VAL A 890 13.34 23.18 7.45
C VAL A 890 12.18 22.23 7.23
N ALA A 891 12.40 20.95 7.58
CA ALA A 891 11.43 19.86 7.44
C ALA A 891 10.58 19.65 8.71
N ALA A 892 11.13 19.95 9.89
CA ALA A 892 10.42 19.81 11.16
C ALA A 892 10.78 20.95 12.12
N VAL A 893 9.77 21.44 12.87
CA VAL A 893 9.90 22.59 13.77
C VAL A 893 9.23 22.29 15.12
N GLU A 894 9.84 22.75 16.20
CA GLU A 894 9.24 22.94 17.51
C GLU A 894 9.07 24.45 17.79
N ALA A 895 7.87 24.87 18.19
CA ALA A 895 7.59 26.26 18.54
C ALA A 895 6.80 26.34 19.86
N PRO A 896 7.14 27.26 20.78
CA PRO A 896 6.30 27.57 21.93
C PRO A 896 5.11 28.45 21.49
N LEU A 897 3.95 28.22 22.11
CA LEU A 897 2.81 29.10 21.98
C LEU A 897 2.10 29.21 23.33
N GLY A 898 2.25 30.37 24.01
CA GLY A 898 1.81 30.52 25.38
C GLY A 898 2.51 29.52 26.34
N LYS A 899 1.74 28.68 27.02
CA LYS A 899 2.27 27.62 27.90
C LYS A 899 2.45 26.29 27.19
N GLY A 900 1.98 26.16 25.97
CA GLY A 900 1.99 24.93 25.18
C GLY A 900 3.05 24.90 24.09
N LYS A 901 2.91 23.93 23.21
CA LYS A 901 3.87 23.64 22.14
C LYS A 901 3.18 23.36 20.83
N VAL A 902 3.84 23.71 19.74
CA VAL A 902 3.41 23.41 18.38
C VAL A 902 4.54 22.65 17.69
N PHE A 903 4.22 21.47 17.18
CA PHE A 903 5.15 20.60 16.44
C PHE A 903 4.66 20.49 15.01
N LEU A 904 5.50 20.87 14.06
CA LEU A 904 5.16 20.90 12.65
C LEU A 904 6.14 20.04 11.86
N PHE A 905 5.61 19.17 11.00
CA PHE A 905 6.39 18.31 10.12
C PHE A 905 5.91 18.49 8.69
N GLY A 906 6.75 19.02 7.81
CA GLY A 906 6.42 19.18 6.39
C GLY A 906 6.26 17.81 5.72
N PRO A 907 7.21 16.86 5.85
CA PRO A 907 7.06 15.50 5.34
C PRO A 907 5.90 14.74 6.02
N GLU A 908 5.39 13.73 5.32
CA GLU A 908 4.36 12.84 5.84
C GLU A 908 4.96 11.72 6.70
N ILE A 909 5.15 12.02 8.00
CA ILE A 909 5.84 11.16 8.97
C ILE A 909 5.13 9.83 9.28
N THR A 910 3.90 9.65 8.81
CA THR A 910 3.06 8.45 9.03
C THR A 910 2.47 7.86 7.76
N PHE A 911 2.96 8.30 6.59
CA PHE A 911 2.41 7.96 5.29
C PHE A 911 2.08 6.47 5.13
N ARG A 912 0.80 6.15 5.01
CA ARG A 912 0.29 4.77 4.83
C ARG A 912 0.89 3.75 5.79
N SER A 913 1.26 4.17 7.01
CA SER A 913 1.94 3.35 8.02
C SER A 913 3.24 2.68 7.56
N GLN A 914 3.88 3.20 6.52
CA GLN A 914 5.12 2.67 5.96
C GLN A 914 6.37 3.23 6.64
N PRO A 915 6.49 4.56 6.91
CA PRO A 915 7.74 5.15 7.38
C PRO A 915 7.94 4.94 8.89
N HIS A 916 8.14 3.70 9.31
CA HIS A 916 8.47 3.36 10.71
C HIS A 916 9.69 4.13 11.22
N GLY A 917 10.61 4.50 10.33
CA GLY A 917 11.78 5.33 10.63
C GLY A 917 11.40 6.70 11.21
N THR A 918 10.23 7.24 10.86
CA THR A 918 9.77 8.57 11.31
C THR A 918 8.66 8.54 12.36
N PHE A 919 8.13 7.38 12.76
CA PHE A 919 7.09 7.30 13.80
C PHE A 919 7.50 7.96 15.13
N LYS A 920 8.80 7.94 15.45
CA LYS A 920 9.30 8.60 16.63
C LYS A 920 9.01 10.10 16.68
N PHE A 921 8.92 10.79 15.55
CA PHE A 921 8.46 12.19 15.52
C PHE A 921 7.06 12.34 16.10
N LEU A 922 6.13 11.46 15.71
CA LEU A 922 4.79 11.46 16.27
C LEU A 922 4.78 11.07 17.76
N PHE A 923 5.43 9.98 18.13
CA PHE A 923 5.39 9.47 19.50
C PHE A 923 6.08 10.41 20.48
N ASN A 924 7.23 10.97 20.11
CA ASN A 924 7.92 11.98 20.89
C ASN A 924 7.05 13.23 21.07
N SER A 925 6.41 13.70 20.02
CA SER A 925 5.52 14.88 20.09
C SER A 925 4.34 14.65 21.03
N ILE A 926 3.75 13.46 21.03
CA ILE A 926 2.68 13.09 21.94
C ILE A 926 3.16 13.13 23.40
N TYR A 927 4.24 12.44 23.71
CA TYR A 927 4.71 12.36 25.08
C TYR A 927 5.35 13.65 25.59
N TYR A 928 6.27 14.24 24.82
CA TYR A 928 6.95 15.48 25.20
C TYR A 928 5.97 16.67 25.22
N GLY A 929 4.95 16.65 24.36
CA GLY A 929 3.89 17.64 24.35
C GLY A 929 3.08 17.69 25.67
N ALA A 930 2.87 16.53 26.28
CA ALA A 930 2.14 16.38 27.53
C ALA A 930 3.03 16.28 28.78
N ALA A 931 4.38 16.17 28.63
CA ALA A 931 5.31 15.94 29.73
C ALA A 931 5.52 17.16 30.61
N GLU A 932 5.89 16.90 31.85
CA GLU A 932 6.29 17.89 32.84
C GLU A 932 7.79 17.82 33.04
N MET A 933 8.49 18.97 33.05
CA MET A 933 9.91 19.01 33.40
C MET A 933 10.05 18.66 34.89
N ALA A 934 10.71 17.55 35.17
CA ALA A 934 11.00 17.19 36.52
C ALA A 934 12.07 18.15 37.11
N ALA A 935 11.81 18.75 38.24
CA ALA A 935 12.83 19.56 38.96
C ALA A 935 14.07 18.70 39.20
N PRO A 936 15.32 19.22 39.01
CA PRO A 936 16.51 18.52 39.41
C PRO A 936 16.39 18.18 40.91
N GLY A 937 16.56 16.91 41.26
CA GLY A 937 16.28 16.42 42.59
C GLY A 937 17.01 17.24 43.67
N ARG A 938 16.27 17.94 44.52
CA ARG A 938 16.75 18.30 45.82
C ARG A 938 16.90 16.98 46.59
N GLU A 939 18.16 16.64 46.96
CA GLU A 939 18.39 15.67 48.00
C GLU A 939 17.58 16.10 49.22
N THR A 940 16.53 15.40 49.55
CA THR A 940 15.90 15.45 50.85
C THR A 940 16.90 14.76 51.81
N THR A 941 17.85 15.53 52.35
CA THR A 941 18.56 15.11 53.54
C THR A 941 17.51 14.86 54.61
N ALA A 942 17.21 13.59 54.83
CA ALA A 942 16.48 13.17 56.01
C ALA A 942 17.29 13.63 57.21
N ARG A 943 16.82 14.66 57.91
CA ARG A 943 17.28 14.95 59.28
C ARG A 943 16.77 13.81 60.16
N GLN A 944 17.70 13.14 60.79
CA GLN A 944 17.52 12.21 61.92
C GLN A 944 16.69 12.84 63.02
#